data_a6f76acb6fb9bad2766ab6e3b96da08d
#
_entry.id   a6f76acb6fb9bad2766ab6e3b96da08d
#
_cell.length_a   1.000
_cell.length_b   1.000
_cell.length_c   1.000
_cell.angle_alpha   90.00
_cell.angle_beta   90.00
_cell.angle_gamma   90.00
#
_symmetry.space_group_name_H-M   'P 1'
#
loop_
_entity.id
_entity.type
_entity.pdbx_description
1 polymer ?
#
loop_
_entity_poly.entity_id
_entity_poly.type
_entity_poly.pdbx_seq_one_letter_code
_entity_poly.pdbx_strand_id
1 'polypeptide(L)'
;MKINRSVLSILVACLASGLAGSGCQSHSSTRPDTFGKPSRARRSADPEIQRAVDAVYPTLVRIHVVYEQGNDGRMQKRRSSGSGAIITEDGYIITNHHVAGRATRLVCRLSNREEVDAVLVGTDALSDIAVIKLDLASRRDPKAKLAVATFGNSDEIQVGDVVLAMGSPAGLSQSVTKGIVANTAMITPGGVGMRLDGENVGELVRWIGHDAVIYPGNSGGPLVNLRGEIIGVNEVGIGSLGGAIPSNLAKIVARELMETGRVSRSWIGLQAQTLLKSAPDAQGVMVASILPDSPAKAAGIQSGDLITEFNGEKVTDARADEDLPVFNRLVLSTPVGTKVTLNGLRDGQPMTWNVTTADREPSLANELELLNWGLTIRNFTRVSALENDRETKVGAWVDSVRAGGPSADSKPELRTGDIIVRFGERPVEDVQQLAEYTAEFTKGLSEPKPVLVTFARSREELATVVKIGPEPDDSKPARPAKAWLGLQSQVLTRELSTALELDGKRGVRVTQILPDSPAEQAGLKTGDLLFKLDGQVIAASTLADQDLFANMIRDYKVGAEVELEGLRAGQPLKLAAKLGTQPKPNSDLETYKDERFEFTARELSLNEAVSARLKSPEDGVRIATVQSAGWAALAGVAGGDILLAVDGKPVKSIAQLKQTMKDMAEQKPRRVVFFIKRGIYTEYFELEPKW
;
A
#
# COMPACT_ATOMS: atom_id res chain seq x y z
N MET A 1 27.47 -7.48 35.64
CA MET A 1 28.55 -7.86 34.70
C MET A 1 28.60 -6.75 33.62
N LYS A 2 29.68 -5.97 33.66
CA LYS A 2 29.86 -4.76 32.82
C LYS A 2 30.15 -5.18 31.39
N ILE A 3 29.47 -4.61 30.42
CA ILE A 3 29.89 -4.63 29.01
C ILE A 3 30.00 -3.20 28.50
N ASN A 4 31.15 -2.98 27.93
CA ASN A 4 31.78 -1.72 27.52
C ASN A 4 31.05 -1.01 26.37
N ARG A 5 30.96 0.31 26.51
CA ARG A 5 30.78 1.25 25.39
C ARG A 5 32.19 1.57 24.83
N SER A 6 32.37 1.44 23.55
CA SER A 6 33.31 2.20 22.73
C SER A 6 33.17 1.73 21.28
N VAL A 7 32.75 2.59 20.40
CA VAL A 7 33.40 2.99 19.14
C VAL A 7 32.40 3.78 18.32
N LEU A 8 32.51 5.10 18.42
CA LEU A 8 32.00 6.01 17.40
C LEU A 8 32.91 7.24 17.41
N SER A 9 33.77 7.39 16.43
CA SER A 9 34.38 8.67 16.03
C SER A 9 35.55 8.41 15.06
N ILE A 10 35.36 8.74 13.83
CA ILE A 10 36.35 9.05 12.76
C ILE A 10 35.43 9.54 11.59
N LEU A 11 35.50 10.67 10.94
CA LEU A 11 36.51 11.67 10.80
C LEU A 11 35.92 12.88 10.04
N VAL A 12 36.16 14.06 10.50
CA VAL A 12 36.18 15.28 9.68
C VAL A 12 37.45 16.00 10.02
N ALA A 13 38.38 16.12 9.10
CA ALA A 13 39.41 17.12 9.09
C ALA A 13 40.25 17.05 7.79
N CYS A 14 40.23 18.15 7.01
CA CYS A 14 41.35 18.69 6.21
C CYS A 14 40.91 20.09 5.78
N LEU A 15 41.27 21.11 6.47
CA LEU A 15 42.51 21.89 6.52
C LEU A 15 42.69 22.78 5.30
N ALA A 16 42.56 24.06 5.61
CA ALA A 16 42.96 25.22 4.81
C ALA A 16 44.42 25.53 5.02
N SER A 17 45.11 25.91 3.99
CA SER A 17 46.28 26.84 3.96
C SER A 17 46.70 27.01 2.50
N GLY A 18 46.81 28.21 2.00
CA GLY A 18 47.85 29.15 1.96
C GLY A 18 47.63 30.21 0.87
N LEU A 19 47.76 31.43 1.26
CA LEU A 19 47.78 32.67 0.49
C LEU A 19 49.10 32.82 -0.34
N ALA A 20 48.93 33.40 -1.52
CA ALA A 20 49.68 34.56 -2.04
C ALA A 20 49.62 34.58 -3.57
N GLY A 21 49.02 35.56 -4.19
CA GLY A 21 49.62 36.79 -4.61
C GLY A 21 49.65 36.95 -6.13
N SER A 22 48.99 38.02 -6.62
CA SER A 22 49.36 38.83 -7.79
C SER A 22 48.81 38.45 -9.17
N GLY A 23 48.11 39.43 -9.78
CA GLY A 23 48.05 39.63 -11.20
C GLY A 23 46.65 39.78 -11.81
N CYS A 24 46.11 41.01 -11.82
CA CYS A 24 44.98 41.38 -12.71
C CYS A 24 45.37 41.22 -14.17
N GLN A 25 44.67 40.36 -14.88
CA GLN A 25 44.46 40.51 -16.33
C GLN A 25 42.99 40.15 -16.64
N SER A 26 42.30 41.13 -17.19
CA SER A 26 40.96 41.04 -17.71
C SER A 26 40.92 40.10 -18.91
N HIS A 27 40.33 38.90 -18.70
CA HIS A 27 39.92 38.06 -19.82
C HIS A 27 38.42 37.92 -19.80
N SER A 28 37.79 38.29 -20.89
CA SER A 28 36.37 38.07 -21.21
C SER A 28 36.02 36.59 -20.99
N SER A 29 35.26 36.28 -19.92
CA SER A 29 34.76 34.96 -19.67
C SER A 29 33.61 34.63 -20.63
N THR A 30 33.90 33.99 -21.74
CA THR A 30 32.94 33.12 -22.41
C THR A 30 32.65 31.95 -21.46
N ARG A 31 31.48 31.91 -20.86
CA ARG A 31 30.97 30.72 -20.15
C ARG A 31 31.02 29.54 -21.11
N PRO A 32 31.63 28.41 -20.74
CA PRO A 32 31.49 27.21 -21.54
C PRO A 32 30.05 26.76 -21.43
N ASP A 33 29.37 26.62 -22.58
CA ASP A 33 28.09 25.91 -22.71
C ASP A 33 28.34 24.45 -22.30
N THR A 34 28.02 24.12 -21.05
CA THR A 34 28.20 22.78 -20.48
C THR A 34 27.12 21.79 -20.91
N PHE A 35 26.18 22.20 -21.76
CA PHE A 35 25.27 21.29 -22.45
C PHE A 35 25.71 21.13 -23.91
N GLY A 36 26.82 20.45 -24.11
CA GLY A 36 27.19 19.97 -25.43
C GLY A 36 26.02 19.21 -26.06
N LYS A 37 25.74 19.49 -27.34
CA LYS A 37 24.80 18.67 -28.13
C LYS A 37 25.13 17.21 -27.82
N PRO A 38 24.12 16.33 -27.54
CA PRO A 38 24.38 14.93 -27.25
C PRO A 38 25.20 14.36 -28.43
N SER A 39 26.45 14.03 -28.17
CA SER A 39 27.26 13.26 -29.11
C SER A 39 26.46 12.01 -29.44
N ARG A 40 26.35 11.63 -30.70
CA ARG A 40 25.78 10.34 -31.13
C ARG A 40 26.27 9.29 -30.13
N ALA A 41 25.35 8.78 -29.28
CA ALA A 41 25.67 7.79 -28.27
C ALA A 41 26.43 6.66 -28.97
N ARG A 42 27.59 6.29 -28.43
CA ARG A 42 28.30 5.09 -28.88
C ARG A 42 27.27 3.95 -28.79
N ARG A 43 26.95 3.36 -29.93
CA ARG A 43 26.12 2.15 -29.96
C ARG A 43 26.75 1.11 -29.05
N SER A 44 25.95 0.32 -28.36
CA SER A 44 26.42 -0.83 -27.60
C SER A 44 27.50 -1.56 -28.36
N ALA A 45 28.56 -1.99 -27.67
CA ALA A 45 29.63 -2.77 -28.29
C ALA A 45 29.17 -4.15 -28.80
N ASP A 46 27.94 -4.57 -28.39
CA ASP A 46 27.34 -5.85 -28.75
C ASP A 46 26.07 -5.63 -29.59
N PRO A 47 26.17 -5.83 -30.92
CA PRO A 47 25.04 -5.62 -31.84
C PRO A 47 23.86 -6.58 -31.59
N GLU A 48 24.08 -7.75 -30.99
CA GLU A 48 23.02 -8.73 -30.71
C GLU A 48 22.17 -8.26 -29.53
N ILE A 49 22.82 -7.80 -28.47
CA ILE A 49 22.12 -7.20 -27.33
C ILE A 49 21.30 -6.01 -27.78
N GLN A 50 21.85 -5.12 -28.61
CA GLN A 50 21.11 -3.94 -29.08
C GLN A 50 19.89 -4.33 -29.90
N ARG A 51 20.00 -5.33 -30.78
CA ARG A 51 18.85 -5.85 -31.56
C ARG A 51 17.76 -6.42 -30.66
N ALA A 52 18.13 -7.23 -29.65
CA ALA A 52 17.19 -7.79 -28.69
C ALA A 52 16.48 -6.68 -27.88
N VAL A 53 17.24 -5.67 -27.44
CA VAL A 53 16.68 -4.53 -26.74
C VAL A 53 15.73 -3.74 -27.64
N ASP A 54 16.11 -3.41 -28.87
CA ASP A 54 15.28 -2.66 -29.81
C ASP A 54 13.98 -3.38 -30.16
N ALA A 55 13.97 -4.71 -30.14
CA ALA A 55 12.78 -5.52 -30.40
C ALA A 55 11.78 -5.50 -29.22
N VAL A 56 12.28 -5.58 -27.98
CA VAL A 56 11.42 -5.77 -26.79
C VAL A 56 11.14 -4.47 -26.05
N TYR A 57 12.07 -3.53 -26.00
CA TYR A 57 11.93 -2.29 -25.25
C TYR A 57 10.64 -1.49 -25.56
N PRO A 58 10.16 -1.42 -26.81
CA PRO A 58 8.89 -0.77 -27.13
C PRO A 58 7.65 -1.44 -26.52
N THR A 59 7.74 -2.73 -26.18
CA THR A 59 6.64 -3.51 -25.61
C THR A 59 6.57 -3.43 -24.09
N LEU A 60 7.63 -2.90 -23.44
CA LEU A 60 7.71 -2.83 -21.98
C LEU A 60 6.73 -1.84 -21.41
N VAL A 61 6.09 -2.24 -20.34
CA VAL A 61 5.13 -1.41 -19.59
C VAL A 61 5.53 -1.36 -18.14
N ARG A 62 5.52 -0.14 -17.57
CA ARG A 62 5.49 0.03 -16.12
C ARG A 62 4.05 0.03 -15.66
N ILE A 63 3.74 -0.76 -14.64
CA ILE A 63 2.40 -0.89 -14.09
C ILE A 63 2.37 -0.25 -12.72
N HIS A 64 1.52 0.77 -12.54
CA HIS A 64 1.19 1.34 -11.25
C HIS A 64 -0.12 0.73 -10.77
N VAL A 65 -0.10 0.21 -9.56
CA VAL A 65 -1.20 -0.58 -9.01
C VAL A 65 -1.70 0.06 -7.72
N VAL A 66 -3.00 0.20 -7.60
CA VAL A 66 -3.69 0.38 -6.32
C VAL A 66 -4.43 -0.91 -6.02
N TYR A 67 -4.26 -1.44 -4.82
CA TYR A 67 -4.96 -2.65 -4.35
C TYR A 67 -5.45 -2.45 -2.92
N GLU A 68 -6.42 -3.26 -2.52
CA GLU A 68 -6.93 -3.28 -1.16
C GLU A 68 -6.49 -4.54 -0.44
N GLN A 69 -6.14 -4.39 0.83
CA GLN A 69 -5.72 -5.49 1.70
C GLN A 69 -6.22 -5.26 3.12
N GLY A 70 -6.72 -6.30 3.76
CA GLY A 70 -7.10 -6.29 5.16
C GLY A 70 -5.89 -6.10 6.07
N ASN A 71 -5.97 -5.13 6.96
CA ASN A 71 -4.96 -4.90 7.99
C ASN A 71 -5.57 -4.08 9.12
N ASP A 72 -5.29 -4.48 10.37
CA ASP A 72 -5.81 -3.81 11.57
C ASP A 72 -7.35 -3.61 11.51
N GLY A 73 -8.06 -4.69 11.15
CA GLY A 73 -9.53 -4.73 11.07
C GLY A 73 -10.17 -3.78 10.04
N ARG A 74 -9.42 -3.36 9.02
CA ARG A 74 -9.89 -2.50 7.93
C ARG A 74 -9.31 -2.92 6.59
N MET A 75 -10.06 -2.67 5.53
CA MET A 75 -9.52 -2.71 4.17
C MET A 75 -8.74 -1.42 3.90
N GLN A 76 -7.45 -1.55 3.65
CA GLN A 76 -6.54 -0.43 3.40
C GLN A 76 -6.06 -0.42 1.96
N LYS A 77 -6.18 0.74 1.31
CA LYS A 77 -5.60 0.95 -0.01
C LYS A 77 -4.09 1.08 0.07
N ARG A 78 -3.42 0.34 -0.79
CA ARG A 78 -1.96 0.33 -0.92
C ARG A 78 -1.55 0.55 -2.36
N ARG A 79 -0.34 1.07 -2.56
CA ARG A 79 0.27 1.21 -3.88
C ARG A 79 1.44 0.26 -4.03
N SER A 80 1.55 -0.33 -5.22
CA SER A 80 2.74 -1.03 -5.67
C SER A 80 3.03 -0.67 -7.13
N SER A 81 4.15 -1.15 -7.62
CA SER A 81 4.50 -1.04 -9.03
C SER A 81 5.24 -2.27 -9.48
N GLY A 82 5.04 -2.62 -10.73
CA GLY A 82 5.72 -3.71 -11.39
C GLY A 82 5.95 -3.39 -12.85
N SER A 83 6.28 -4.43 -13.59
CA SER A 83 6.53 -4.38 -15.03
C SER A 83 5.60 -5.35 -15.76
N GLY A 84 5.51 -5.19 -17.06
CA GLY A 84 4.81 -6.11 -17.96
C GLY A 84 5.31 -5.98 -19.38
N ALA A 85 4.82 -6.85 -20.24
CA ALA A 85 5.05 -6.79 -21.68
C ALA A 85 3.72 -6.85 -22.45
N ILE A 86 3.55 -5.99 -23.46
CA ILE A 86 2.41 -6.04 -24.37
C ILE A 86 2.54 -7.27 -25.24
N ILE A 87 1.53 -8.15 -25.22
CA ILE A 87 1.55 -9.44 -25.91
C ILE A 87 0.55 -9.54 -27.07
N THR A 88 -0.30 -8.51 -27.27
CA THR A 88 -1.24 -8.43 -28.39
C THR A 88 -1.41 -7.00 -28.90
N GLU A 89 -1.81 -6.85 -30.17
CA GLU A 89 -2.05 -5.52 -30.78
C GLU A 89 -3.24 -4.78 -30.18
N ASP A 90 -4.21 -5.48 -29.59
CA ASP A 90 -5.37 -4.93 -28.90
C ASP A 90 -5.13 -4.65 -27.41
N GLY A 91 -3.86 -4.71 -26.94
CA GLY A 91 -3.41 -4.15 -25.69
C GLY A 91 -3.44 -5.09 -24.48
N TYR A 92 -3.44 -6.40 -24.67
CA TYR A 92 -3.19 -7.32 -23.55
C TYR A 92 -1.73 -7.26 -23.12
N ILE A 93 -1.52 -7.29 -21.81
CA ILE A 93 -0.20 -7.24 -21.16
C ILE A 93 -0.11 -8.43 -20.22
N ILE A 94 1.01 -9.14 -20.28
CA ILE A 94 1.37 -10.16 -19.29
C ILE A 94 2.18 -9.52 -18.16
N THR A 95 1.89 -9.92 -16.92
CA THR A 95 2.59 -9.52 -15.70
C THR A 95 2.43 -10.58 -14.61
N ASN A 96 2.91 -10.33 -13.40
CA ASN A 96 2.71 -11.25 -12.28
C ASN A 96 1.37 -11.03 -11.55
N HIS A 97 0.87 -12.12 -10.92
CA HIS A 97 -0.26 -12.07 -10.01
C HIS A 97 0.02 -11.14 -8.81
N HIS A 98 1.18 -11.28 -8.15
CA HIS A 98 1.53 -10.43 -7.01
C HIS A 98 1.67 -8.94 -7.37
N VAL A 99 1.83 -8.60 -8.66
CA VAL A 99 1.80 -7.22 -9.15
C VAL A 99 0.37 -6.73 -9.34
N ALA A 100 -0.49 -7.47 -10.03
CA ALA A 100 -1.78 -7.00 -10.51
C ALA A 100 -3.00 -7.79 -10.00
N GLY A 101 -2.82 -8.94 -9.35
CA GLY A 101 -3.91 -9.87 -9.03
C GLY A 101 -5.01 -9.33 -8.11
N ARG A 102 -4.69 -8.38 -7.24
CA ARG A 102 -5.64 -7.72 -6.33
C ARG A 102 -5.93 -6.26 -6.70
N ALA A 103 -5.59 -5.86 -7.94
CA ALA A 103 -5.69 -4.48 -8.37
C ALA A 103 -7.14 -3.96 -8.36
N THR A 104 -7.35 -2.84 -7.70
CA THR A 104 -8.57 -2.03 -7.80
C THR A 104 -8.43 -0.91 -8.83
N ARG A 105 -7.18 -0.51 -9.12
CA ARG A 105 -6.83 0.43 -10.18
C ARG A 105 -5.48 0.08 -10.79
N LEU A 106 -5.41 0.18 -12.10
CA LEU A 106 -4.20 -0.04 -12.89
C LEU A 106 -3.97 1.16 -13.82
N VAL A 107 -2.75 1.69 -13.80
CA VAL A 107 -2.28 2.69 -14.77
C VAL A 107 -0.96 2.21 -15.36
N CYS A 108 -0.92 2.09 -16.66
CA CYS A 108 0.23 1.60 -17.40
C CYS A 108 0.99 2.76 -18.05
N ARG A 109 2.29 2.85 -17.78
CA ARG A 109 3.16 3.80 -18.47
C ARG A 109 3.96 3.07 -19.54
N LEU A 110 3.68 3.40 -20.79
CA LEU A 110 4.31 2.81 -21.96
C LEU A 110 5.77 3.31 -22.14
N SER A 111 6.52 2.67 -23.05
CA SER A 111 7.91 3.04 -23.36
C SER A 111 8.07 4.47 -23.87
N ASN A 112 7.06 5.03 -24.54
CA ASN A 112 7.00 6.43 -25.00
C ASN A 112 6.57 7.41 -23.90
N ARG A 113 6.46 6.96 -22.61
CA ARG A 113 6.01 7.71 -21.43
C ARG A 113 4.52 8.11 -21.46
N GLU A 114 3.73 7.58 -22.36
CA GLU A 114 2.28 7.73 -22.35
C GLU A 114 1.71 6.91 -21.18
N GLU A 115 0.79 7.52 -20.42
CA GLU A 115 0.04 6.84 -19.37
C GLU A 115 -1.33 6.44 -19.93
N VAL A 116 -1.69 5.19 -19.72
CA VAL A 116 -2.88 4.55 -20.26
C VAL A 116 -3.54 3.75 -19.14
N ASP A 117 -4.84 3.95 -18.94
CA ASP A 117 -5.60 3.15 -17.98
C ASP A 117 -5.65 1.68 -18.42
N ALA A 118 -5.75 0.78 -17.45
CA ALA A 118 -5.87 -0.65 -17.71
C ALA A 118 -6.84 -1.32 -16.74
N VAL A 119 -7.32 -2.49 -17.11
CA VAL A 119 -8.18 -3.32 -16.28
C VAL A 119 -7.56 -4.71 -16.11
N LEU A 120 -7.79 -5.34 -14.95
CA LEU A 120 -7.44 -6.74 -14.74
C LEU A 120 -8.38 -7.62 -15.56
N VAL A 121 -7.81 -8.49 -16.41
CA VAL A 121 -8.56 -9.49 -17.17
C VAL A 121 -8.74 -10.76 -16.37
N GLY A 122 -7.65 -11.22 -15.76
CA GLY A 122 -7.66 -12.39 -14.90
C GLY A 122 -6.27 -12.67 -14.34
N THR A 123 -6.21 -13.62 -13.40
CA THR A 123 -5.00 -13.93 -12.68
C THR A 123 -4.98 -15.37 -12.18
N ASP A 124 -3.79 -15.93 -11.99
CA ASP A 124 -3.54 -17.27 -11.44
C ASP A 124 -2.42 -17.19 -10.41
N ALA A 125 -2.78 -17.24 -9.12
CA ALA A 125 -1.83 -17.14 -8.01
C ALA A 125 -0.84 -18.30 -7.96
N LEU A 126 -1.24 -19.49 -8.44
CA LEU A 126 -0.41 -20.69 -8.43
C LEU A 126 0.75 -20.63 -9.43
N SER A 127 0.58 -19.92 -10.55
CA SER A 127 1.65 -19.68 -11.52
C SER A 127 2.28 -18.29 -11.40
N ASP A 128 1.76 -17.44 -10.51
CA ASP A 128 2.09 -16.01 -10.39
C ASP A 128 1.97 -15.23 -11.70
N ILE A 129 1.00 -15.59 -12.56
CA ILE A 129 0.72 -14.86 -13.81
C ILE A 129 -0.58 -14.09 -13.69
N ALA A 130 -0.59 -12.86 -14.21
CA ALA A 130 -1.77 -12.06 -14.46
C ALA A 130 -1.77 -11.51 -15.87
N VAL A 131 -2.97 -11.27 -16.39
CA VAL A 131 -3.19 -10.55 -17.66
C VAL A 131 -4.03 -9.32 -17.37
N ILE A 132 -3.56 -8.18 -17.84
CA ILE A 132 -4.27 -6.92 -17.82
C ILE A 132 -4.50 -6.42 -19.25
N LYS A 133 -5.49 -5.53 -19.43
CA LYS A 133 -5.80 -4.97 -20.75
C LYS A 133 -5.81 -3.45 -20.69
N LEU A 134 -5.08 -2.80 -21.62
CA LEU A 134 -5.10 -1.37 -21.81
C LEU A 134 -6.47 -0.87 -22.26
N ASP A 135 -6.94 0.21 -21.67
CA ASP A 135 -8.03 0.98 -22.24
C ASP A 135 -7.48 1.87 -23.37
N LEU A 136 -7.55 1.35 -24.58
CA LEU A 136 -7.04 2.05 -25.77
C LEU A 136 -7.75 3.39 -26.04
N ALA A 137 -8.97 3.57 -25.54
CA ALA A 137 -9.70 4.84 -25.67
C ALA A 137 -9.08 5.93 -24.79
N SER A 138 -8.36 5.56 -23.73
CA SER A 138 -7.66 6.51 -22.85
C SER A 138 -6.34 7.03 -23.44
N ARG A 139 -5.85 6.48 -24.56
CA ARG A 139 -4.60 6.87 -25.22
C ARG A 139 -4.70 8.25 -25.89
N ARG A 140 -3.55 8.92 -26.03
CA ARG A 140 -3.44 10.18 -26.80
C ARG A 140 -3.86 9.99 -28.27
N ASP A 141 -3.45 8.86 -28.86
CA ASP A 141 -3.90 8.39 -30.16
C ASP A 141 -4.39 6.95 -30.05
N PRO A 142 -5.73 6.74 -29.95
CA PRO A 142 -6.32 5.40 -29.83
C PRO A 142 -6.03 4.47 -31.01
N LYS A 143 -5.66 5.02 -32.19
CA LYS A 143 -5.39 4.24 -33.40
C LYS A 143 -3.91 3.92 -33.61
N ALA A 144 -3.02 4.50 -32.80
CA ALA A 144 -1.60 4.21 -32.90
C ALA A 144 -1.32 2.75 -32.56
N LYS A 145 -0.59 2.06 -33.43
CA LYS A 145 -0.22 0.66 -33.23
C LYS A 145 0.63 0.48 -31.98
N LEU A 146 0.39 -0.60 -31.25
CA LEU A 146 1.23 -1.05 -30.15
C LEU A 146 2.34 -1.95 -30.69
N ALA A 147 3.52 -1.86 -30.09
CA ALA A 147 4.55 -2.87 -30.27
C ALA A 147 4.16 -4.12 -29.45
N VAL A 148 4.35 -5.28 -30.02
CA VAL A 148 3.97 -6.57 -29.42
C VAL A 148 5.20 -7.43 -29.23
N ALA A 149 5.37 -8.02 -28.05
CA ALA A 149 6.46 -8.91 -27.73
C ALA A 149 6.20 -10.32 -28.30
N THR A 150 7.28 -10.99 -28.72
CA THR A 150 7.23 -12.36 -29.21
C THR A 150 7.70 -13.32 -28.11
N PHE A 151 6.97 -14.43 -27.92
CA PHE A 151 7.40 -15.49 -27.02
C PHE A 151 8.35 -16.46 -27.74
N GLY A 152 9.47 -16.77 -27.08
CA GLY A 152 10.35 -17.86 -27.44
C GLY A 152 9.93 -19.17 -26.76
N ASN A 153 10.70 -20.24 -27.03
CA ASN A 153 10.49 -21.55 -26.43
C ASN A 153 11.40 -21.73 -25.20
N SER A 154 10.82 -21.76 -24.01
CA SER A 154 11.57 -21.95 -22.77
C SER A 154 12.12 -23.36 -22.56
N ASP A 155 11.66 -24.36 -23.33
CA ASP A 155 12.15 -25.72 -23.21
C ASP A 155 13.47 -25.93 -23.99
N GLU A 156 13.87 -24.97 -24.86
CA GLU A 156 15.10 -24.99 -25.62
C GLU A 156 16.29 -24.31 -24.92
N ILE A 157 16.04 -23.64 -23.81
CA ILE A 157 17.11 -22.90 -23.09
C ILE A 157 18.09 -23.84 -22.40
N GLN A 158 19.34 -23.41 -22.34
CA GLN A 158 20.42 -24.14 -21.70
C GLN A 158 21.18 -23.28 -20.69
N VAL A 159 21.78 -23.93 -19.70
CA VAL A 159 22.67 -23.25 -18.75
C VAL A 159 23.83 -22.62 -19.53
N GLY A 160 24.07 -21.32 -19.27
CA GLY A 160 25.07 -20.53 -19.98
C GLY A 160 24.50 -19.64 -21.10
N ASP A 161 23.25 -19.83 -21.52
CA ASP A 161 22.60 -18.94 -22.49
C ASP A 161 22.54 -17.51 -21.96
N VAL A 162 22.89 -16.55 -22.82
CA VAL A 162 22.82 -15.14 -22.48
C VAL A 162 21.37 -14.65 -22.43
N VAL A 163 21.01 -13.98 -21.35
CA VAL A 163 19.68 -13.44 -21.13
C VAL A 163 19.70 -11.99 -20.72
N LEU A 164 18.59 -11.29 -21.01
CA LEU A 164 18.36 -9.91 -20.63
C LEU A 164 17.11 -9.84 -19.76
N ALA A 165 17.25 -9.43 -18.50
CA ALA A 165 16.10 -9.14 -17.66
C ALA A 165 15.71 -7.68 -17.85
N MET A 166 14.44 -7.44 -18.21
CA MET A 166 13.92 -6.11 -18.53
C MET A 166 12.78 -5.73 -17.60
N GLY A 167 12.72 -4.45 -17.21
CA GLY A 167 11.68 -3.96 -16.32
C GLY A 167 11.87 -2.52 -15.87
N SER A 168 11.17 -2.13 -14.80
CA SER A 168 11.21 -0.77 -14.22
C SER A 168 11.51 -0.83 -12.72
N PRO A 169 12.76 -1.09 -12.31
CA PRO A 169 13.13 -1.25 -10.92
C PRO A 169 12.83 0.03 -10.12
N ALA A 170 12.28 -0.13 -8.90
CA ALA A 170 11.93 0.95 -7.98
C ALA A 170 11.10 2.09 -8.61
N GLY A 171 10.31 1.81 -9.66
CA GLY A 171 9.56 2.85 -10.37
C GLY A 171 10.43 3.82 -11.19
N LEU A 172 11.72 3.53 -11.36
CA LEU A 172 12.62 4.28 -12.24
C LEU A 172 12.32 4.02 -13.72
N SER A 173 13.03 4.69 -14.62
CA SER A 173 12.88 4.42 -16.05
C SER A 173 13.20 2.97 -16.38
N GLN A 174 12.61 2.44 -17.45
CA GLN A 174 12.84 1.10 -17.95
C GLN A 174 14.34 0.78 -18.01
N SER A 175 14.72 -0.37 -17.51
CA SER A 175 16.09 -0.84 -17.41
C SER A 175 16.27 -2.22 -18.04
N VAL A 176 17.50 -2.52 -18.44
CA VAL A 176 17.91 -3.81 -18.99
C VAL A 176 19.17 -4.25 -18.25
N THR A 177 19.16 -5.45 -17.72
CA THR A 177 20.31 -6.09 -17.10
C THR A 177 20.67 -7.36 -17.87
N LYS A 178 21.96 -7.64 -18.02
CA LYS A 178 22.46 -8.83 -18.74
C LYS A 178 22.95 -9.86 -17.73
N GLY A 179 22.67 -11.12 -18.03
CA GLY A 179 23.18 -12.27 -17.31
C GLY A 179 23.17 -13.51 -18.18
N ILE A 180 23.24 -14.68 -17.54
CA ILE A 180 23.13 -15.99 -18.16
C ILE A 180 22.09 -16.83 -17.43
N VAL A 181 21.55 -17.83 -18.10
CA VAL A 181 20.80 -18.91 -17.46
C VAL A 181 21.74 -19.70 -16.57
N ALA A 182 21.46 -19.73 -15.27
CA ALA A 182 22.24 -20.44 -14.28
C ALA A 182 21.64 -21.80 -13.92
N ASN A 183 20.29 -21.92 -14.02
CA ASN A 183 19.54 -23.13 -13.75
C ASN A 183 18.24 -23.13 -14.55
N THR A 184 17.88 -24.25 -15.18
CA THR A 184 16.68 -24.39 -16.01
C THR A 184 15.48 -24.97 -15.24
N ALA A 185 15.67 -25.40 -13.99
CA ALA A 185 14.65 -26.04 -13.17
C ALA A 185 14.79 -25.68 -11.70
N MET A 186 15.02 -24.38 -11.41
CA MET A 186 15.21 -23.88 -10.04
C MET A 186 13.90 -23.96 -9.26
N ILE A 187 13.99 -24.40 -8.00
CA ILE A 187 12.92 -24.35 -6.99
C ILE A 187 13.40 -23.64 -5.74
N THR A 188 12.48 -23.24 -4.88
CA THR A 188 12.83 -22.67 -3.57
C THR A 188 13.30 -23.79 -2.64
N PRO A 189 14.49 -23.66 -1.99
CA PRO A 189 15.01 -24.69 -1.08
C PRO A 189 14.08 -24.95 0.11
N GLY A 190 13.94 -26.24 0.49
CA GLY A 190 13.29 -26.65 1.74
C GLY A 190 11.76 -26.58 1.73
N GLY A 191 11.13 -26.51 0.58
CA GLY A 191 9.65 -26.49 0.47
C GLY A 191 8.99 -25.25 1.07
N VAL A 192 9.76 -24.27 1.58
CA VAL A 192 9.28 -22.97 2.01
C VAL A 192 9.10 -22.10 0.76
N GLY A 193 8.11 -22.48 -0.05
CA GLY A 193 7.83 -21.82 -1.31
C GLY A 193 7.31 -20.40 -1.11
N MET A 194 7.46 -19.60 -2.15
CA MET A 194 6.75 -18.33 -2.26
C MET A 194 5.25 -18.61 -2.23
N ARG A 195 4.57 -18.12 -1.21
CA ARG A 195 3.11 -18.24 -1.10
C ARG A 195 2.45 -16.94 -1.51
N LEU A 196 1.55 -17.04 -2.47
CA LEU A 196 0.73 -15.94 -2.97
C LEU A 196 -0.75 -16.29 -2.76
N ASP A 197 -1.46 -15.47 -2.01
CA ASP A 197 -2.85 -15.73 -1.62
C ASP A 197 -3.07 -17.16 -1.04
N GLY A 198 -2.06 -17.65 -0.28
CA GLY A 198 -2.03 -18.99 0.28
C GLY A 198 -1.54 -20.08 -0.69
N GLU A 199 -1.45 -19.81 -1.99
CA GLU A 199 -0.96 -20.74 -2.99
C GLU A 199 0.56 -20.89 -2.96
N ASN A 200 1.05 -22.10 -3.05
CA ASN A 200 2.48 -22.39 -3.16
C ASN A 200 2.89 -22.43 -4.65
N VAL A 201 3.51 -21.38 -5.14
CA VAL A 201 3.92 -21.26 -6.56
C VAL A 201 4.84 -22.40 -6.98
N GLY A 202 5.73 -22.86 -6.10
CA GLY A 202 6.65 -23.97 -6.35
C GLY A 202 5.97 -25.33 -6.57
N GLU A 203 4.67 -25.48 -6.32
CA GLU A 203 3.94 -26.69 -6.69
C GLU A 203 3.78 -26.85 -8.20
N LEU A 204 3.79 -25.75 -8.96
CA LEU A 204 3.61 -25.72 -10.41
C LEU A 204 4.83 -25.19 -11.15
N VAL A 205 5.47 -24.14 -10.62
CA VAL A 205 6.53 -23.42 -11.31
C VAL A 205 7.90 -24.00 -10.95
N ARG A 206 8.66 -24.35 -11.97
CA ARG A 206 10.12 -24.50 -11.92
C ARG A 206 10.71 -23.30 -12.62
N TRP A 207 11.38 -22.46 -11.84
CA TRP A 207 11.89 -21.19 -12.38
C TRP A 207 13.12 -21.37 -13.26
N ILE A 208 13.24 -20.51 -14.25
CA ILE A 208 14.51 -20.28 -14.94
C ILE A 208 15.36 -19.43 -14.00
N GLY A 209 16.40 -20.01 -13.40
CA GLY A 209 17.37 -19.29 -12.59
C GLY A 209 18.38 -18.57 -13.46
N HIS A 210 18.61 -17.28 -13.20
CA HIS A 210 19.58 -16.45 -13.95
C HIS A 210 20.29 -15.46 -13.03
N ASP A 211 21.47 -14.99 -13.43
CA ASP A 211 22.28 -14.01 -12.68
C ASP A 211 22.15 -12.57 -13.18
N ALA A 212 21.25 -12.33 -14.17
CA ALA A 212 20.86 -10.97 -14.52
C ALA A 212 20.21 -10.29 -13.31
N VAL A 213 20.72 -9.13 -12.93
CA VAL A 213 20.28 -8.44 -11.71
C VAL A 213 18.83 -8.02 -11.81
N ILE A 214 18.01 -8.44 -10.82
CA ILE A 214 16.62 -8.02 -10.66
C ILE A 214 16.42 -7.31 -9.32
N TYR A 215 15.55 -6.31 -9.29
CA TYR A 215 15.17 -5.56 -8.11
C TYR A 215 13.64 -5.43 -8.04
N PRO A 216 13.06 -5.11 -6.87
CA PRO A 216 11.63 -4.80 -6.77
C PRO A 216 11.20 -3.79 -7.84
N GLY A 217 10.17 -4.16 -8.63
CA GLY A 217 9.71 -3.43 -9.81
C GLY A 217 10.08 -4.07 -11.14
N ASN A 218 11.02 -5.03 -11.19
CA ASN A 218 11.27 -5.86 -12.37
C ASN A 218 10.24 -7.00 -12.50
N SER A 219 9.58 -7.37 -11.41
CA SER A 219 8.51 -8.39 -11.40
C SER A 219 7.47 -8.12 -12.48
N GLY A 220 7.10 -9.17 -13.22
CA GLY A 220 6.19 -9.11 -14.37
C GLY A 220 6.85 -8.67 -15.69
N GLY A 221 8.07 -8.14 -15.64
CA GLY A 221 8.85 -7.82 -16.83
C GLY A 221 9.44 -9.06 -17.48
N PRO A 222 9.75 -9.01 -18.79
CA PRO A 222 10.22 -10.18 -19.53
C PRO A 222 11.69 -10.50 -19.23
N LEU A 223 12.01 -11.80 -19.20
CA LEU A 223 13.34 -12.35 -19.40
C LEU A 223 13.47 -12.72 -20.89
N VAL A 224 14.50 -12.21 -21.57
CA VAL A 224 14.59 -12.22 -23.03
C VAL A 224 15.89 -12.87 -23.49
N ASN A 225 15.85 -13.63 -24.58
CA ASN A 225 17.05 -14.14 -25.26
C ASN A 225 17.65 -13.10 -26.24
N LEU A 226 18.79 -13.40 -26.85
CA LEU A 226 19.44 -12.50 -27.82
C LEU A 226 18.68 -12.35 -29.15
N ARG A 227 17.65 -13.18 -29.41
CA ARG A 227 16.75 -12.99 -30.56
C ARG A 227 15.64 -11.98 -30.29
N GLY A 228 15.53 -11.46 -29.05
CA GLY A 228 14.46 -10.56 -28.66
C GLY A 228 13.14 -11.28 -28.34
N GLU A 229 13.20 -12.53 -27.96
CA GLU A 229 12.03 -13.35 -27.62
C GLU A 229 11.93 -13.52 -26.10
N ILE A 230 10.71 -13.42 -25.55
CA ILE A 230 10.43 -13.67 -24.13
C ILE A 230 10.59 -15.17 -23.86
N ILE A 231 11.55 -15.54 -23.03
CA ILE A 231 11.77 -16.91 -22.55
C ILE A 231 11.27 -17.12 -21.13
N GLY A 232 10.92 -16.05 -20.42
CA GLY A 232 10.34 -16.10 -19.08
C GLY A 232 9.75 -14.77 -18.65
N VAL A 233 9.02 -14.80 -17.53
CA VAL A 233 8.50 -13.62 -16.82
C VAL A 233 9.22 -13.52 -15.48
N ASN A 234 9.96 -12.43 -15.24
CA ASN A 234 10.71 -12.23 -14.00
C ASN A 234 9.76 -12.16 -12.80
N GLU A 235 10.09 -12.86 -11.72
CA GLU A 235 9.23 -12.96 -10.55
C GLU A 235 9.99 -12.71 -9.25
N VAL A 236 10.95 -13.56 -8.91
CA VAL A 236 11.54 -13.66 -7.56
C VAL A 236 13.05 -13.63 -7.59
N GLY A 237 13.67 -13.19 -6.47
CA GLY A 237 15.09 -13.38 -6.20
C GLY A 237 15.26 -14.49 -5.16
N ILE A 238 16.08 -15.50 -5.47
CA ILE A 238 16.44 -16.60 -4.57
C ILE A 238 17.95 -16.56 -4.35
N GLY A 239 18.37 -16.08 -3.18
CA GLY A 239 19.80 -15.82 -2.92
C GLY A 239 20.34 -14.75 -3.86
N SER A 240 21.34 -15.10 -4.68
CA SER A 240 21.96 -14.21 -5.68
C SER A 240 21.38 -14.38 -7.09
N LEU A 241 20.43 -15.29 -7.29
CA LEU A 241 19.82 -15.56 -8.58
C LEU A 241 18.46 -14.92 -8.70
N GLY A 242 18.12 -14.43 -9.88
CA GLY A 242 16.76 -14.12 -10.29
C GLY A 242 16.06 -15.40 -10.75
N GLY A 243 14.75 -15.49 -10.47
CA GLY A 243 13.87 -16.53 -10.97
C GLY A 243 12.86 -15.95 -11.95
N ALA A 244 12.68 -16.62 -13.09
CA ALA A 244 11.65 -16.26 -14.06
C ALA A 244 10.73 -17.46 -14.35
N ILE A 245 9.44 -17.21 -14.44
CA ILE A 245 8.42 -18.19 -14.85
C ILE A 245 8.66 -18.53 -16.31
N PRO A 246 8.80 -19.81 -16.68
CA PRO A 246 9.05 -20.21 -18.07
C PRO A 246 7.98 -19.73 -19.05
N SER A 247 8.41 -19.23 -20.21
CA SER A 247 7.51 -18.64 -21.21
C SER A 247 6.43 -19.60 -21.72
N ASN A 248 6.73 -20.91 -21.85
CA ASN A 248 5.74 -21.89 -22.29
C ASN A 248 4.58 -22.00 -21.29
N LEU A 249 4.87 -22.02 -19.98
CA LEU A 249 3.85 -21.98 -18.93
C LEU A 249 3.09 -20.64 -18.97
N ALA A 250 3.82 -19.53 -18.98
CA ALA A 250 3.24 -18.19 -18.97
C ALA A 250 2.30 -17.95 -20.17
N LYS A 251 2.66 -18.43 -21.34
CA LYS A 251 1.85 -18.33 -22.58
C LYS A 251 0.55 -19.13 -22.50
N ILE A 252 0.58 -20.34 -21.92
CA ILE A 252 -0.62 -21.18 -21.74
C ILE A 252 -1.57 -20.47 -20.77
N VAL A 253 -1.07 -20.04 -19.61
CA VAL A 253 -1.85 -19.35 -18.59
C VAL A 253 -2.43 -18.04 -19.13
N ALA A 254 -1.61 -17.21 -19.80
CA ALA A 254 -2.07 -15.95 -20.37
C ALA A 254 -3.18 -16.14 -21.41
N ARG A 255 -3.10 -17.16 -22.25
CA ARG A 255 -4.15 -17.49 -23.23
C ARG A 255 -5.46 -17.82 -22.53
N GLU A 256 -5.43 -18.72 -21.54
CA GLU A 256 -6.63 -19.11 -20.79
C GLU A 256 -7.27 -17.91 -20.06
N LEU A 257 -6.44 -17.06 -19.45
CA LEU A 257 -6.90 -15.80 -18.82
C LEU A 257 -7.55 -14.86 -19.84
N MET A 258 -6.99 -14.70 -21.03
CA MET A 258 -7.58 -13.87 -22.09
C MET A 258 -8.92 -14.42 -22.59
N GLU A 259 -9.07 -15.73 -22.68
CA GLU A 259 -10.26 -16.40 -23.21
C GLU A 259 -11.40 -16.48 -22.19
N THR A 260 -11.08 -16.76 -20.92
CA THR A 260 -12.09 -17.11 -19.90
C THR A 260 -12.09 -16.20 -18.66
N GLY A 261 -11.06 -15.36 -18.49
CA GLY A 261 -10.87 -14.51 -17.33
C GLY A 261 -10.32 -15.26 -16.10
N ARG A 262 -10.16 -16.59 -16.16
CA ARG A 262 -9.65 -17.41 -15.06
C ARG A 262 -8.91 -18.64 -15.60
N VAL A 263 -8.04 -19.22 -14.78
CA VAL A 263 -7.42 -20.51 -15.08
C VAL A 263 -8.18 -21.61 -14.35
N SER A 264 -8.62 -22.63 -15.09
CA SER A 264 -9.26 -23.79 -14.51
C SER A 264 -8.18 -24.80 -14.09
N ARG A 265 -8.10 -25.09 -12.80
CA ARG A 265 -7.15 -26.05 -12.24
C ARG A 265 -7.89 -27.27 -11.72
N SER A 266 -7.46 -28.45 -12.10
CA SER A 266 -8.00 -29.66 -11.52
C SER A 266 -7.24 -30.09 -10.26
N TRP A 267 -7.89 -30.92 -9.48
CA TRP A 267 -7.42 -31.40 -8.21
C TRP A 267 -7.85 -32.85 -7.99
N ILE A 268 -6.95 -33.67 -7.43
CA ILE A 268 -7.27 -35.04 -7.04
C ILE A 268 -7.07 -35.30 -5.53
N GLY A 269 -6.45 -34.34 -4.82
CA GLY A 269 -6.34 -34.38 -3.35
C GLY A 269 -5.31 -35.34 -2.81
N LEU A 270 -4.24 -35.57 -3.54
CA LEU A 270 -3.05 -36.23 -3.01
C LEU A 270 -1.87 -35.26 -2.98
N GLN A 271 -0.94 -35.50 -2.06
CA GLN A 271 0.36 -34.86 -2.00
C GLN A 271 1.42 -35.86 -2.45
N ALA A 272 2.14 -35.53 -3.51
CA ALA A 272 3.26 -36.29 -3.97
C ALA A 272 4.55 -35.90 -3.24
N GLN A 273 5.46 -36.85 -3.09
CA GLN A 273 6.83 -36.62 -2.64
C GLN A 273 7.83 -37.38 -3.49
N THR A 274 9.10 -37.06 -3.31
CA THR A 274 10.22 -37.77 -3.94
C THR A 274 10.31 -39.22 -3.47
N LEU A 275 10.87 -40.05 -4.33
CA LEU A 275 11.14 -41.46 -4.06
C LEU A 275 12.17 -41.59 -2.91
N LEU A 276 11.99 -42.61 -2.07
CA LEU A 276 12.89 -42.86 -0.95
C LEU A 276 14.26 -43.33 -1.44
N LYS A 277 15.31 -42.83 -0.85
CA LYS A 277 16.69 -43.25 -1.14
C LYS A 277 16.94 -44.76 -0.86
N SER A 278 16.14 -45.35 0.06
CA SER A 278 16.16 -46.77 0.36
C SER A 278 15.54 -47.65 -0.69
N ALA A 279 14.87 -47.08 -1.70
CA ALA A 279 14.23 -47.76 -2.82
C ALA A 279 14.79 -47.25 -4.17
N PRO A 280 16.05 -47.57 -4.51
CA PRO A 280 16.74 -46.97 -5.66
C PRO A 280 16.11 -47.38 -7.00
N ASP A 281 15.44 -48.55 -7.06
CA ASP A 281 14.80 -49.05 -8.27
C ASP A 281 13.33 -48.60 -8.41
N ALA A 282 12.78 -47.88 -7.45
CA ALA A 282 11.43 -47.32 -7.51
C ALA A 282 11.31 -46.31 -8.65
N GLN A 283 10.14 -46.25 -9.29
CA GLN A 283 9.83 -45.35 -10.41
C GLN A 283 8.63 -44.47 -10.08
N GLY A 284 8.51 -43.33 -10.77
CA GLY A 284 7.42 -42.41 -10.68
C GLY A 284 7.51 -41.48 -9.44
N VAL A 285 6.40 -41.21 -8.78
CA VAL A 285 6.28 -40.36 -7.57
C VAL A 285 5.66 -41.18 -6.43
N MET A 286 6.06 -40.89 -5.22
CA MET A 286 5.48 -41.49 -4.01
C MET A 286 4.32 -40.65 -3.48
N VAL A 287 3.22 -41.28 -3.11
CA VAL A 287 2.09 -40.60 -2.43
C VAL A 287 2.43 -40.42 -0.96
N ALA A 288 2.61 -39.17 -0.52
CA ALA A 288 2.90 -38.83 0.89
C ALA A 288 1.63 -38.78 1.74
N SER A 289 0.61 -38.06 1.27
CA SER A 289 -0.65 -37.95 1.97
C SER A 289 -1.84 -37.82 1.02
N ILE A 290 -3.03 -38.08 1.56
CA ILE A 290 -4.30 -37.99 0.84
C ILE A 290 -5.27 -37.20 1.71
N LEU A 291 -5.84 -36.16 1.13
CA LEU A 291 -6.79 -35.32 1.83
C LEU A 291 -8.15 -36.05 2.01
N PRO A 292 -8.86 -35.80 3.12
CA PRO A 292 -10.22 -36.27 3.31
C PRO A 292 -11.13 -35.81 2.16
N ASP A 293 -12.15 -36.59 1.84
CA ASP A 293 -13.17 -36.29 0.83
C ASP A 293 -12.62 -35.91 -0.56
N SER A 294 -11.41 -36.44 -0.88
CA SER A 294 -10.76 -36.18 -2.15
C SER A 294 -11.06 -37.26 -3.20
N PRO A 295 -10.93 -36.93 -4.50
CA PRO A 295 -11.02 -37.91 -5.58
C PRO A 295 -10.06 -39.08 -5.43
N ALA A 296 -8.82 -38.84 -4.99
CA ALA A 296 -7.83 -39.86 -4.73
C ALA A 296 -8.25 -40.81 -3.59
N LYS A 297 -8.82 -40.25 -2.51
CA LYS A 297 -9.38 -41.04 -1.40
C LYS A 297 -10.50 -41.92 -1.87
N ALA A 298 -11.44 -41.37 -2.66
CA ALA A 298 -12.58 -42.11 -3.21
C ALA A 298 -12.14 -43.23 -4.15
N ALA A 299 -11.04 -43.04 -4.89
CA ALA A 299 -10.44 -44.07 -5.78
C ALA A 299 -9.64 -45.14 -5.03
N GLY A 300 -9.48 -45.02 -3.70
CA GLY A 300 -8.75 -45.99 -2.88
C GLY A 300 -7.22 -45.89 -2.94
N ILE A 301 -6.69 -44.74 -3.38
CA ILE A 301 -5.25 -44.45 -3.30
C ILE A 301 -4.87 -44.31 -1.81
N GLN A 302 -3.66 -44.72 -1.42
CA GLN A 302 -3.15 -44.70 -0.06
C GLN A 302 -1.76 -44.07 0.01
N SER A 303 -1.40 -43.55 1.19
CA SER A 303 -0.02 -43.13 1.46
C SER A 303 0.93 -44.32 1.33
N GLY A 304 2.05 -44.14 0.66
CA GLY A 304 3.02 -45.17 0.31
C GLY A 304 2.85 -45.75 -1.12
N ASP A 305 1.72 -45.51 -1.80
CA ASP A 305 1.56 -45.90 -3.21
C ASP A 305 2.59 -45.16 -4.07
N LEU A 306 3.06 -45.85 -5.12
CA LEU A 306 3.88 -45.26 -6.16
C LEU A 306 3.03 -45.05 -7.41
N ILE A 307 3.00 -43.84 -7.94
CA ILE A 307 2.34 -43.53 -9.22
C ILE A 307 3.38 -43.48 -10.31
N THR A 308 3.31 -44.41 -11.25
CA THR A 308 4.29 -44.58 -12.34
C THR A 308 3.76 -44.10 -13.69
N GLU A 309 2.43 -43.98 -13.82
CA GLU A 309 1.76 -43.54 -15.04
C GLU A 309 0.50 -42.75 -14.71
N PHE A 310 0.28 -41.67 -15.45
CA PHE A 310 -0.89 -40.79 -15.36
C PHE A 310 -1.56 -40.73 -16.74
N ASN A 311 -2.75 -41.32 -16.88
CA ASN A 311 -3.56 -41.32 -18.10
C ASN A 311 -2.79 -41.76 -19.36
N GLY A 312 -1.96 -42.82 -19.24
CA GLY A 312 -1.15 -43.36 -20.31
C GLY A 312 0.21 -42.66 -20.52
N GLU A 313 0.48 -41.58 -19.79
CA GLU A 313 1.77 -40.88 -19.79
C GLU A 313 2.65 -41.36 -18.65
N LYS A 314 3.89 -41.72 -18.95
CA LYS A 314 4.86 -42.17 -17.94
C LYS A 314 5.22 -40.97 -17.02
N VAL A 315 5.05 -41.15 -15.71
CA VAL A 315 5.45 -40.17 -14.71
C VAL A 315 6.97 -40.15 -14.57
N THR A 316 7.57 -38.98 -14.60
CA THR A 316 9.00 -38.79 -14.34
C THR A 316 9.36 -39.28 -12.95
N ASP A 317 10.46 -40.03 -12.82
CA ASP A 317 10.96 -40.49 -11.53
C ASP A 317 11.41 -39.32 -10.68
N ALA A 318 10.66 -39.02 -9.64
CA ALA A 318 10.95 -37.89 -8.75
C ALA A 318 12.06 -38.25 -7.77
N ARG A 319 13.30 -37.94 -8.11
CA ARG A 319 14.48 -38.15 -7.25
C ARG A 319 14.87 -36.95 -6.45
N ALA A 320 14.45 -35.77 -6.89
CA ALA A 320 14.68 -34.48 -6.25
C ALA A 320 13.39 -33.65 -6.24
N ASP A 321 13.32 -32.65 -5.35
CA ASP A 321 12.10 -31.83 -5.18
C ASP A 321 11.71 -31.07 -6.45
N GLU A 322 12.67 -30.73 -7.31
CA GLU A 322 12.45 -30.10 -8.61
C GLU A 322 11.72 -31.00 -9.63
N ASP A 323 11.58 -32.29 -9.37
CA ASP A 323 10.85 -33.21 -10.24
C ASP A 323 9.34 -33.22 -9.93
N LEU A 324 8.93 -32.84 -8.70
CA LEU A 324 7.54 -32.88 -8.26
C LEU A 324 6.60 -31.97 -9.06
N PRO A 325 6.99 -30.72 -9.44
CA PRO A 325 6.13 -29.87 -10.26
C PRO A 325 5.78 -30.48 -11.63
N VAL A 326 6.59 -31.42 -12.13
CA VAL A 326 6.30 -32.13 -13.39
C VAL A 326 5.04 -32.98 -13.23
N PHE A 327 4.96 -33.81 -12.18
CA PHE A 327 3.77 -34.57 -11.84
C PHE A 327 2.58 -33.69 -11.52
N ASN A 328 2.77 -32.67 -10.68
CA ASN A 328 1.69 -31.75 -10.31
C ASN A 328 1.07 -31.07 -11.55
N ARG A 329 1.89 -30.72 -12.55
CA ARG A 329 1.40 -30.14 -13.81
C ARG A 329 0.47 -31.07 -14.54
N LEU A 330 0.75 -32.39 -14.58
CA LEU A 330 -0.14 -33.37 -15.22
C LEU A 330 -1.54 -33.33 -14.59
N VAL A 331 -1.60 -33.30 -13.25
CA VAL A 331 -2.86 -33.19 -12.54
C VAL A 331 -3.53 -31.83 -12.79
N LEU A 332 -2.83 -30.74 -12.54
CA LEU A 332 -3.36 -29.36 -12.58
C LEU A 332 -3.83 -28.93 -13.99
N SER A 333 -3.23 -29.48 -15.05
CA SER A 333 -3.57 -29.16 -16.45
C SER A 333 -4.66 -30.07 -17.05
N THR A 334 -5.07 -31.10 -16.32
CA THR A 334 -6.15 -31.99 -16.78
C THR A 334 -7.50 -31.25 -16.62
N PRO A 335 -8.41 -31.25 -17.59
CA PRO A 335 -9.71 -30.60 -17.43
C PRO A 335 -10.50 -31.15 -16.25
N VAL A 336 -11.19 -30.27 -15.52
CA VAL A 336 -12.04 -30.63 -14.37
C VAL A 336 -13.14 -31.61 -14.81
N GLY A 337 -13.42 -32.61 -13.97
CA GLY A 337 -14.41 -33.67 -14.25
C GLY A 337 -13.92 -34.79 -15.18
N THR A 338 -12.64 -34.75 -15.59
CA THR A 338 -12.05 -35.80 -16.42
C THR A 338 -11.78 -37.06 -15.61
N LYS A 339 -12.17 -38.23 -16.17
CA LYS A 339 -11.77 -39.54 -15.64
C LYS A 339 -10.38 -39.85 -16.11
N VAL A 340 -9.42 -39.96 -15.21
CA VAL A 340 -8.03 -40.33 -15.48
C VAL A 340 -7.72 -41.69 -14.87
N THR A 341 -6.87 -42.47 -15.55
CA THR A 341 -6.35 -43.71 -15.04
C THR A 341 -4.93 -43.50 -14.53
N LEU A 342 -4.70 -43.87 -13.27
CA LEU A 342 -3.39 -43.89 -12.65
C LEU A 342 -2.92 -45.35 -12.52
N ASN A 343 -1.73 -45.65 -13.02
CA ASN A 343 -1.09 -46.92 -12.81
C ASN A 343 0.10 -46.78 -11.87
N GLY A 344 0.36 -47.79 -11.08
CA GLY A 344 1.44 -47.73 -10.11
C GLY A 344 1.63 -49.00 -9.30
N LEU A 345 2.21 -48.88 -8.12
CA LEU A 345 2.54 -49.99 -7.24
C LEU A 345 2.07 -49.72 -5.81
N ARG A 346 1.54 -50.76 -5.14
CA ARG A 346 1.31 -50.80 -3.68
C ARG A 346 2.01 -52.02 -3.14
N ASP A 347 2.92 -51.85 -2.21
CA ASP A 347 3.72 -52.96 -1.63
C ASP A 347 4.35 -53.87 -2.71
N GLY A 348 4.81 -53.24 -3.82
CA GLY A 348 5.41 -53.95 -4.96
C GLY A 348 4.40 -54.61 -5.91
N GLN A 349 3.10 -54.57 -5.61
CA GLN A 349 2.06 -55.15 -6.47
C GLN A 349 1.48 -54.09 -7.41
N PRO A 350 1.28 -54.43 -8.70
CA PRO A 350 0.67 -53.51 -9.68
C PRO A 350 -0.74 -53.11 -9.27
N MET A 351 -1.02 -51.80 -9.35
CA MET A 351 -2.31 -51.19 -9.07
C MET A 351 -2.78 -50.29 -10.20
N THR A 352 -4.08 -50.22 -10.36
CA THR A 352 -4.73 -49.26 -11.26
C THR A 352 -5.85 -48.57 -10.54
N TRP A 353 -5.84 -47.22 -10.56
CA TRP A 353 -6.87 -46.39 -9.95
C TRP A 353 -7.56 -45.53 -11.02
N ASN A 354 -8.88 -45.43 -10.95
CA ASN A 354 -9.68 -44.53 -11.77
C ASN A 354 -10.11 -43.34 -10.93
N VAL A 355 -9.62 -42.16 -11.24
CA VAL A 355 -9.85 -40.95 -10.50
C VAL A 355 -10.61 -39.97 -11.38
N THR A 356 -11.67 -39.35 -10.89
CA THR A 356 -12.32 -38.23 -11.54
C THR A 356 -11.81 -36.92 -10.94
N THR A 357 -11.17 -36.10 -11.74
CA THR A 357 -10.62 -34.79 -11.25
C THR A 357 -11.74 -33.87 -10.78
N ALA A 358 -11.49 -33.13 -9.71
CA ALA A 358 -12.40 -32.10 -9.19
C ALA A 358 -11.82 -30.70 -9.43
N ASP A 359 -12.65 -29.67 -9.28
CA ASP A 359 -12.20 -28.28 -9.33
C ASP A 359 -11.31 -27.95 -8.10
N ARG A 360 -10.21 -27.27 -8.35
CA ARG A 360 -9.28 -26.81 -7.30
C ARG A 360 -9.74 -25.47 -6.76
N GLU A 361 -10.24 -25.45 -5.52
CA GLU A 361 -10.57 -24.21 -4.83
C GLU A 361 -9.27 -23.42 -4.56
N PRO A 362 -9.33 -22.06 -4.55
CA PRO A 362 -8.23 -21.23 -4.07
C PRO A 362 -7.84 -21.58 -2.61
N SER A 363 -6.59 -21.42 -2.25
CA SER A 363 -6.14 -21.71 -0.88
C SER A 363 -6.73 -20.74 0.15
N LEU A 364 -6.93 -19.47 -0.22
CA LEU A 364 -7.60 -18.46 0.62
C LEU A 364 -8.76 -17.79 -0.14
N ALA A 365 -9.84 -17.51 0.58
CA ALA A 365 -10.94 -16.69 0.09
C ALA A 365 -10.63 -15.18 0.25
N ASN A 366 -11.38 -14.35 -0.48
CA ASN A 366 -11.26 -12.89 -0.40
C ASN A 366 -11.65 -12.37 1.00
N GLU A 367 -11.06 -11.26 1.38
CA GLU A 367 -11.34 -10.54 2.62
C GLU A 367 -12.62 -9.70 2.49
N LEU A 368 -13.37 -9.59 3.60
CA LEU A 368 -14.51 -8.69 3.74
C LEU A 368 -14.31 -7.84 5.01
N GLU A 369 -14.52 -6.52 4.91
CA GLU A 369 -14.51 -5.62 6.06
C GLU A 369 -15.87 -5.56 6.75
N LEU A 370 -15.86 -5.69 8.07
CA LEU A 370 -17.01 -5.39 8.94
C LEU A 370 -16.69 -4.17 9.81
N LEU A 371 -16.97 -2.98 9.28
CA LEU A 371 -16.69 -1.68 9.92
C LEU A 371 -17.24 -1.58 11.34
N ASN A 372 -18.48 -2.01 11.52
CA ASN A 372 -19.21 -1.99 12.79
C ASN A 372 -18.57 -2.87 13.88
N TRP A 373 -17.76 -3.87 13.47
CA TRP A 373 -17.02 -4.77 14.35
C TRP A 373 -15.58 -4.35 14.56
N GLY A 374 -15.01 -3.62 13.61
CA GLY A 374 -13.58 -3.40 13.51
C GLY A 374 -12.82 -4.69 13.18
N LEU A 375 -13.32 -5.47 12.23
CA LEU A 375 -12.74 -6.73 11.75
C LEU A 375 -12.60 -6.75 10.24
N THR A 376 -11.60 -7.47 9.75
CA THR A 376 -11.67 -8.12 8.44
C THR A 376 -11.85 -9.61 8.63
N ILE A 377 -12.68 -10.21 7.79
CA ILE A 377 -13.05 -11.62 7.86
C ILE A 377 -12.97 -12.25 6.47
N ARG A 378 -12.87 -13.57 6.42
CA ARG A 378 -12.92 -14.34 5.17
C ARG A 378 -13.65 -15.67 5.35
N ASN A 379 -14.12 -16.23 4.25
CA ASN A 379 -14.66 -17.59 4.22
C ASN A 379 -13.55 -18.63 4.33
N PHE A 380 -13.89 -19.82 4.78
CA PHE A 380 -13.04 -20.97 4.64
C PHE A 380 -13.09 -21.53 3.23
N THR A 381 -11.93 -21.90 2.73
CA THR A 381 -11.78 -22.84 1.63
C THR A 381 -11.58 -24.24 2.21
N ARG A 382 -11.56 -25.27 1.38
CA ARG A 382 -11.28 -26.63 1.84
C ARG A 382 -9.89 -26.73 2.51
N VAL A 383 -8.87 -26.12 1.86
CA VAL A 383 -7.49 -26.16 2.36
C VAL A 383 -7.38 -25.41 3.68
N SER A 384 -7.87 -24.15 3.73
CA SER A 384 -7.78 -23.35 4.95
C SER A 384 -8.59 -23.94 6.11
N ALA A 385 -9.69 -24.65 5.85
CA ALA A 385 -10.43 -25.37 6.88
C ALA A 385 -9.57 -26.51 7.47
N LEU A 386 -8.96 -27.35 6.64
CA LEU A 386 -8.10 -28.43 7.09
C LEU A 386 -6.86 -27.92 7.83
N GLU A 387 -6.23 -26.83 7.38
CA GLU A 387 -5.07 -26.19 8.05
C GLU A 387 -5.45 -25.65 9.45
N ASN A 388 -6.74 -25.39 9.70
CA ASN A 388 -7.28 -24.96 10.98
C ASN A 388 -7.98 -26.09 11.76
N ASP A 389 -7.64 -27.36 11.49
CA ASP A 389 -8.20 -28.56 12.16
C ASP A 389 -9.74 -28.65 12.07
N ARG A 390 -10.34 -28.21 10.97
CA ARG A 390 -11.80 -28.21 10.76
C ARG A 390 -12.22 -29.20 9.69
N GLU A 391 -13.32 -29.89 9.96
CA GLU A 391 -13.97 -30.79 9.01
C GLU A 391 -14.90 -30.04 8.04
N THR A 392 -15.34 -28.83 8.41
CA THR A 392 -16.30 -28.04 7.64
C THR A 392 -15.80 -26.63 7.34
N LYS A 393 -16.34 -26.00 6.32
CA LYS A 393 -16.07 -24.61 5.94
C LYS A 393 -16.97 -23.59 6.67
N VAL A 394 -17.82 -24.05 7.60
CA VAL A 394 -18.80 -23.24 8.31
C VAL A 394 -18.14 -22.24 9.24
N GLY A 395 -18.62 -20.99 9.19
CA GLY A 395 -18.18 -19.89 10.04
C GLY A 395 -17.42 -18.80 9.30
N ALA A 396 -17.26 -17.65 9.94
CA ALA A 396 -16.51 -16.51 9.44
C ALA A 396 -15.15 -16.44 10.15
N TRP A 397 -14.06 -16.62 9.39
CA TRP A 397 -12.69 -16.58 9.93
C TRP A 397 -12.22 -15.12 10.08
N VAL A 398 -11.82 -14.75 11.30
CA VAL A 398 -11.26 -13.43 11.61
C VAL A 398 -9.85 -13.32 11.08
N ASP A 399 -9.65 -12.46 10.09
CA ASP A 399 -8.36 -12.24 9.43
C ASP A 399 -7.53 -11.16 10.12
N SER A 400 -8.15 -10.03 10.49
CA SER A 400 -7.51 -8.99 11.31
C SER A 400 -8.51 -8.28 12.21
N VAL A 401 -8.02 -7.69 13.31
CA VAL A 401 -8.81 -7.01 14.34
C VAL A 401 -8.26 -5.62 14.57
N ARG A 402 -9.12 -4.62 14.60
CA ARG A 402 -8.78 -3.22 14.87
C ARG A 402 -8.51 -3.01 16.34
N ALA A 403 -7.32 -2.52 16.68
CA ALA A 403 -6.98 -2.14 18.04
C ALA A 403 -7.92 -1.03 18.57
N GLY A 404 -8.52 -1.24 19.75
CA GLY A 404 -9.54 -0.33 20.32
C GLY A 404 -10.88 -0.33 19.58
N GLY A 405 -11.10 -1.29 18.68
CA GLY A 405 -12.41 -1.50 18.04
C GLY A 405 -13.33 -2.38 18.88
N PRO A 406 -14.64 -2.45 18.53
CA PRO A 406 -15.64 -3.19 19.31
C PRO A 406 -15.26 -4.65 19.61
N SER A 407 -14.63 -5.33 18.66
CA SER A 407 -14.19 -6.73 18.80
C SER A 407 -12.96 -6.88 19.69
N ALA A 408 -12.02 -5.91 19.66
CA ALA A 408 -10.86 -5.90 20.55
C ALA A 408 -11.25 -5.55 21.99
N ASP A 409 -12.29 -4.73 22.18
CA ASP A 409 -12.79 -4.31 23.50
C ASP A 409 -13.67 -5.36 24.17
N SER A 410 -14.09 -6.39 23.46
CA SER A 410 -14.91 -7.49 23.99
C SER A 410 -14.16 -8.34 25.02
N LYS A 411 -14.87 -9.08 25.89
CA LYS A 411 -14.27 -9.92 26.94
C LYS A 411 -14.89 -11.32 26.92
N PRO A 412 -14.16 -12.35 26.50
CA PRO A 412 -12.81 -12.34 25.90
C PRO A 412 -12.78 -11.58 24.56
N GLU A 413 -11.66 -10.94 24.26
CA GLU A 413 -11.47 -10.23 22.98
C GLU A 413 -11.47 -11.19 21.79
N LEU A 414 -11.99 -10.76 20.65
CA LEU A 414 -11.78 -11.47 19.38
C LEU A 414 -10.37 -11.20 18.85
N ARG A 415 -9.76 -12.23 18.26
CA ARG A 415 -8.38 -12.20 17.74
C ARG A 415 -8.32 -12.75 16.32
N THR A 416 -7.27 -12.42 15.61
CA THR A 416 -6.90 -13.10 14.35
C THR A 416 -6.85 -14.60 14.57
N GLY A 417 -7.47 -15.36 13.68
CA GLY A 417 -7.59 -16.80 13.76
C GLY A 417 -8.86 -17.32 14.46
N ASP A 418 -9.63 -16.46 15.14
CA ASP A 418 -10.93 -16.85 15.69
C ASP A 418 -11.95 -17.09 14.56
N ILE A 419 -12.94 -17.91 14.83
CA ILE A 419 -13.96 -18.29 13.86
C ILE A 419 -15.33 -17.99 14.46
N ILE A 420 -16.02 -16.99 13.94
CA ILE A 420 -17.36 -16.64 14.41
C ILE A 420 -18.34 -17.68 13.87
N VAL A 421 -19.03 -18.37 14.78
CA VAL A 421 -19.96 -19.45 14.46
C VAL A 421 -21.41 -19.11 14.80
N ARG A 422 -21.67 -18.12 15.67
CA ARG A 422 -23.03 -17.66 15.98
C ARG A 422 -23.08 -16.16 16.24
N PHE A 423 -24.16 -15.55 15.78
CA PHE A 423 -24.56 -14.17 16.05
C PHE A 423 -25.88 -14.16 16.84
N GLY A 424 -25.81 -13.89 18.13
CA GLY A 424 -26.91 -14.19 19.02
C GLY A 424 -27.22 -15.70 19.04
N GLU A 425 -28.47 -16.04 18.77
CA GLU A 425 -28.88 -17.44 18.66
C GLU A 425 -28.77 -18.00 17.22
N ARG A 426 -28.49 -17.15 16.24
CA ARG A 426 -28.43 -17.53 14.82
C ARG A 426 -27.06 -18.13 14.47
N PRO A 427 -26.99 -19.29 13.78
CA PRO A 427 -25.75 -19.83 13.29
C PRO A 427 -25.18 -18.94 12.18
N VAL A 428 -23.86 -18.88 12.05
CA VAL A 428 -23.11 -18.19 10.99
C VAL A 428 -22.46 -19.25 10.12
N GLU A 429 -22.91 -19.38 8.88
CA GLU A 429 -22.37 -20.35 7.93
C GLU A 429 -21.20 -19.77 7.14
N ASP A 430 -21.25 -18.46 6.82
CA ASP A 430 -20.23 -17.76 6.04
C ASP A 430 -20.19 -16.26 6.38
N VAL A 431 -19.24 -15.54 5.73
CA VAL A 431 -19.05 -14.11 5.97
C VAL A 431 -20.19 -13.26 5.43
N GLN A 432 -20.85 -13.69 4.37
CA GLN A 432 -22.00 -12.97 3.79
C GLN A 432 -23.18 -12.96 4.76
N GLN A 433 -23.46 -14.12 5.35
CA GLN A 433 -24.53 -14.24 6.33
C GLN A 433 -24.25 -13.42 7.60
N LEU A 434 -22.97 -13.39 8.07
CA LEU A 434 -22.61 -12.53 9.20
C LEU A 434 -22.78 -11.05 8.87
N ALA A 435 -22.44 -10.63 7.66
CA ALA A 435 -22.64 -9.25 7.19
C ALA A 435 -24.13 -8.90 7.12
N GLU A 436 -24.98 -9.79 6.62
CA GLU A 436 -26.44 -9.61 6.58
C GLU A 436 -27.03 -9.48 7.98
N TYR A 437 -26.65 -10.36 8.91
CA TYR A 437 -27.10 -10.29 10.30
C TYR A 437 -26.65 -8.98 10.98
N THR A 438 -25.44 -8.52 10.68
CA THR A 438 -24.93 -7.25 11.17
C THR A 438 -25.74 -6.07 10.63
N ALA A 439 -25.99 -6.04 9.32
CA ALA A 439 -26.77 -4.98 8.68
C ALA A 439 -28.23 -4.92 9.22
N GLU A 440 -28.85 -6.08 9.42
CA GLU A 440 -30.19 -6.18 10.04
C GLU A 440 -30.17 -5.65 11.48
N PHE A 441 -29.18 -6.07 12.28
CA PHE A 441 -29.08 -5.69 13.69
C PHE A 441 -28.80 -4.20 13.87
N THR A 442 -27.98 -3.59 13.01
CA THR A 442 -27.61 -2.16 13.10
C THR A 442 -28.64 -1.21 12.51
N LYS A 443 -29.64 -1.75 11.79
CA LYS A 443 -30.67 -0.94 11.14
C LYS A 443 -31.44 -0.11 12.15
N GLY A 444 -31.35 1.23 12.03
CA GLY A 444 -32.05 2.19 12.88
C GLY A 444 -31.48 2.34 14.30
N LEU A 445 -30.30 1.79 14.58
CA LEU A 445 -29.59 2.08 15.82
C LEU A 445 -28.95 3.47 15.77
N SER A 446 -29.09 4.22 16.86
CA SER A 446 -28.37 5.48 17.11
C SER A 446 -27.13 5.29 17.99
N GLU A 447 -27.10 4.19 18.75
CA GLU A 447 -26.01 3.86 19.68
C GLU A 447 -25.63 2.38 19.60
N PRO A 448 -24.39 1.99 19.91
CA PRO A 448 -23.96 0.59 19.93
C PRO A 448 -24.76 -0.24 20.94
N LYS A 449 -25.22 -1.42 20.52
CA LYS A 449 -25.89 -2.41 21.39
C LYS A 449 -25.05 -3.66 21.56
N PRO A 450 -25.11 -4.28 22.74
CA PRO A 450 -24.41 -5.54 22.99
C PRO A 450 -25.12 -6.68 22.24
N VAL A 451 -24.32 -7.55 21.63
CA VAL A 451 -24.76 -8.82 21.04
C VAL A 451 -23.87 -9.95 21.51
N LEU A 452 -24.47 -11.09 21.84
CA LEU A 452 -23.73 -12.30 22.16
C LEU A 452 -23.13 -12.89 20.88
N VAL A 453 -21.85 -13.22 20.91
CA VAL A 453 -21.11 -13.82 19.80
C VAL A 453 -20.45 -15.09 20.27
N THR A 454 -20.74 -16.21 19.61
CA THR A 454 -20.04 -17.46 19.84
C THR A 454 -18.97 -17.63 18.76
N PHE A 455 -17.77 -17.99 19.18
CA PHE A 455 -16.64 -18.20 18.28
C PHE A 455 -15.79 -19.40 18.70
N ALA A 456 -15.19 -20.05 17.72
CA ALA A 456 -14.22 -21.08 17.96
C ALA A 456 -12.80 -20.49 17.95
N ARG A 457 -11.98 -20.89 18.95
CA ARG A 457 -10.56 -20.58 19.04
C ARG A 457 -9.81 -21.89 19.27
N SER A 458 -9.01 -22.30 18.30
CA SER A 458 -8.43 -23.64 18.28
C SER A 458 -9.55 -24.70 18.36
N ARG A 459 -9.64 -25.48 19.45
CA ARG A 459 -10.67 -26.52 19.65
C ARG A 459 -11.72 -26.15 20.69
N GLU A 460 -11.71 -24.91 21.18
CA GLU A 460 -12.63 -24.44 22.21
C GLU A 460 -13.70 -23.56 21.57
N GLU A 461 -14.95 -23.74 21.99
CA GLU A 461 -16.04 -22.83 21.67
C GLU A 461 -16.22 -21.84 22.81
N LEU A 462 -16.03 -20.57 22.53
CA LEU A 462 -16.07 -19.46 23.47
C LEU A 462 -17.20 -18.50 23.13
N ALA A 463 -17.67 -17.76 24.13
CA ALA A 463 -18.65 -16.72 23.94
C ALA A 463 -18.11 -15.38 24.45
N THR A 464 -18.46 -14.31 23.72
CA THR A 464 -18.16 -12.93 24.11
C THR A 464 -19.32 -12.01 23.80
N VAL A 465 -19.28 -10.80 24.34
CA VAL A 465 -20.27 -9.76 24.04
C VAL A 465 -19.59 -8.63 23.29
N VAL A 466 -19.99 -8.40 22.07
CA VAL A 466 -19.50 -7.32 21.22
C VAL A 466 -20.55 -6.20 21.17
N LYS A 467 -20.12 -4.95 21.34
CA LYS A 467 -20.99 -3.77 21.21
C LYS A 467 -20.97 -3.30 19.76
N ILE A 468 -22.01 -3.64 19.00
CA ILE A 468 -22.13 -3.31 17.58
C ILE A 468 -23.09 -2.13 17.43
N GLY A 469 -22.67 -1.10 16.70
CA GLY A 469 -23.45 0.11 16.49
C GLY A 469 -23.44 0.58 15.04
N PRO A 470 -24.05 1.73 14.76
CA PRO A 470 -23.91 2.40 13.48
C PRO A 470 -22.43 2.69 13.20
N GLU A 471 -22.10 2.98 11.95
CA GLU A 471 -20.75 3.46 11.61
C GLU A 471 -20.40 4.67 12.48
N PRO A 472 -19.15 4.76 12.96
CA PRO A 472 -18.74 5.87 13.84
C PRO A 472 -18.96 7.21 13.15
N ASP A 473 -19.76 8.08 13.78
CA ASP A 473 -19.90 9.48 13.36
C ASP A 473 -18.72 10.28 13.92
N ASP A 474 -17.95 10.91 13.04
CA ASP A 474 -16.79 11.73 13.40
C ASP A 474 -17.19 13.13 13.95
N SER A 475 -18.48 13.41 14.15
CA SER A 475 -18.94 14.69 14.70
C SER A 475 -18.61 14.81 16.21
N LYS A 476 -17.84 15.85 16.58
CA LYS A 476 -17.49 16.13 17.98
C LYS A 476 -18.42 17.22 18.57
N PRO A 477 -18.78 17.15 19.87
CA PRO A 477 -19.57 18.20 20.50
C PRO A 477 -18.77 19.52 20.55
N ALA A 478 -19.45 20.65 20.28
CA ALA A 478 -18.85 21.97 20.30
C ALA A 478 -18.40 22.36 21.73
N ARG A 479 -17.18 22.89 21.88
CA ARG A 479 -16.67 23.39 23.13
C ARG A 479 -17.15 24.81 23.40
N PRO A 480 -17.35 25.22 24.68
CA PRO A 480 -17.74 26.58 25.00
C PRO A 480 -16.65 27.61 24.63
N ALA A 481 -17.09 28.75 24.09
CA ALA A 481 -16.19 29.85 23.73
C ALA A 481 -15.47 30.44 24.93
N LYS A 482 -14.16 30.65 24.87
CA LYS A 482 -13.33 31.27 25.90
C LYS A 482 -12.83 32.64 25.46
N ALA A 483 -12.56 33.53 26.45
CA ALA A 483 -11.96 34.83 26.18
C ALA A 483 -10.51 34.69 25.69
N TRP A 484 -10.08 35.65 24.86
CA TRP A 484 -8.80 35.65 24.19
C TRP A 484 -8.29 37.06 23.93
N LEU A 485 -6.99 37.27 24.04
CA LEU A 485 -6.33 38.55 23.79
C LEU A 485 -5.56 38.57 22.45
N GLY A 486 -5.06 37.43 21.97
CA GLY A 486 -4.44 37.33 20.65
C GLY A 486 -2.95 37.68 20.61
N LEU A 487 -2.20 37.26 21.60
CA LEU A 487 -0.75 37.42 21.65
C LEU A 487 -0.08 36.12 22.10
N GLN A 488 1.21 36.03 21.85
CA GLN A 488 2.11 35.06 22.48
C GLN A 488 3.00 35.79 23.48
N SER A 489 3.31 35.11 24.57
CA SER A 489 4.13 35.69 25.62
C SER A 489 5.18 34.72 26.14
N GLN A 490 6.26 35.26 26.66
CA GLN A 490 7.34 34.58 27.33
C GLN A 490 7.34 34.97 28.81
N VAL A 491 7.48 34.03 29.70
CA VAL A 491 7.59 34.26 31.12
C VAL A 491 8.85 35.06 31.45
N LEU A 492 8.75 36.04 32.32
CA LEU A 492 9.89 36.75 32.89
C LEU A 492 10.50 35.87 33.98
N THR A 493 11.40 34.97 33.59
CA THR A 493 12.18 34.19 34.56
C THR A 493 13.05 35.14 35.41
N ARG A 494 13.53 34.64 36.55
CA ARG A 494 14.40 35.43 37.41
C ARG A 494 15.62 35.95 36.67
N GLU A 495 16.26 35.11 35.86
CA GLU A 495 17.43 35.44 35.04
C GLU A 495 17.09 36.52 34.00
N LEU A 496 15.94 36.38 33.32
CA LEU A 496 15.49 37.34 32.31
C LEU A 496 15.12 38.68 32.97
N SER A 497 14.43 38.64 34.11
CA SER A 497 14.09 39.85 34.88
C SER A 497 15.34 40.59 35.35
N THR A 498 16.36 39.88 35.83
CA THR A 498 17.64 40.47 36.23
C THR A 498 18.40 41.05 35.01
N ALA A 499 18.45 40.33 33.88
CA ALA A 499 19.10 40.82 32.66
C ALA A 499 18.42 42.04 32.03
N LEU A 500 17.12 42.24 32.30
CA LEU A 500 16.35 43.41 31.88
C LEU A 500 16.29 44.52 32.94
N GLU A 501 17.04 44.42 34.03
CA GLU A 501 17.11 45.40 35.13
C GLU A 501 15.75 45.69 35.75
N LEU A 502 14.92 44.64 35.94
CA LEU A 502 13.53 44.77 36.41
C LEU A 502 13.34 44.50 37.92
N ASP A 503 14.41 44.51 38.73
CA ASP A 503 14.38 44.28 40.18
C ASP A 503 13.59 43.06 40.62
N GLY A 504 13.66 41.96 39.86
CA GLY A 504 12.96 40.72 40.16
C GLY A 504 11.44 40.76 39.92
N LYS A 505 10.93 41.69 39.14
CA LYS A 505 9.51 41.75 38.77
C LYS A 505 9.08 40.48 38.04
N ARG A 506 7.87 40.05 38.36
CA ARG A 506 7.21 38.90 37.76
C ARG A 506 6.26 39.35 36.67
N GLY A 507 6.02 38.52 35.67
CA GLY A 507 5.12 38.83 34.59
C GLY A 507 5.48 38.14 33.29
N VAL A 508 5.03 38.70 32.18
CA VAL A 508 5.29 38.14 30.83
C VAL A 508 5.79 39.23 29.89
N ARG A 509 6.63 38.80 28.94
CA ARG A 509 7.07 39.62 27.82
C ARG A 509 6.28 39.21 26.56
N VAL A 510 5.68 40.18 25.87
CA VAL A 510 4.99 39.93 24.60
C VAL A 510 6.02 39.54 23.52
N THR A 511 5.87 38.38 22.94
CA THR A 511 6.78 37.86 21.91
C THR A 511 6.21 37.98 20.50
N GLN A 512 4.87 37.91 20.39
CA GLN A 512 4.18 38.04 19.11
C GLN A 512 2.77 38.59 19.34
N ILE A 513 2.29 39.40 18.43
CA ILE A 513 0.91 39.84 18.35
C ILE A 513 0.31 39.27 17.08
N LEU A 514 -0.86 38.68 17.20
CA LEU A 514 -1.56 38.10 16.06
C LEU A 514 -2.31 39.21 15.31
N PRO A 515 -2.33 39.18 13.97
CA PRO A 515 -3.08 40.17 13.17
C PRO A 515 -4.57 40.15 13.54
N ASP A 516 -5.19 41.32 13.44
CA ASP A 516 -6.61 41.56 13.71
C ASP A 516 -7.08 41.15 15.13
N SER A 517 -6.14 40.97 16.06
CA SER A 517 -6.41 40.51 17.41
C SER A 517 -6.79 41.67 18.35
N PRO A 518 -7.47 41.38 19.47
CA PRO A 518 -7.68 42.36 20.56
C PRO A 518 -6.38 43.01 21.06
N ALA A 519 -5.28 42.28 21.10
CA ALA A 519 -3.98 42.82 21.51
C ALA A 519 -3.46 43.88 20.52
N GLU A 520 -3.62 43.64 19.22
CA GLU A 520 -3.24 44.60 18.18
C GLU A 520 -4.13 45.83 18.24
N GLN A 521 -5.45 45.64 18.37
CA GLN A 521 -6.42 46.74 18.48
C GLN A 521 -6.19 47.61 19.74
N ALA A 522 -5.76 46.97 20.83
CA ALA A 522 -5.38 47.67 22.06
C ALA A 522 -4.04 48.42 21.96
N GLY A 523 -3.30 48.24 20.85
CA GLY A 523 -2.01 48.88 20.64
C GLY A 523 -0.85 48.27 21.40
N LEU A 524 -0.94 46.98 21.82
CA LEU A 524 0.18 46.20 22.32
C LEU A 524 1.26 46.05 21.26
N LYS A 525 2.51 45.87 21.65
CA LYS A 525 3.66 45.68 20.75
C LYS A 525 4.56 44.53 21.25
N THR A 526 5.20 43.87 20.32
CA THR A 526 6.25 42.91 20.65
C THR A 526 7.33 43.59 21.46
N GLY A 527 7.72 42.98 22.58
CA GLY A 527 8.66 43.54 23.54
C GLY A 527 8.01 44.21 24.75
N ASP A 528 6.70 44.46 24.76
CA ASP A 528 5.99 44.96 25.96
C ASP A 528 6.15 43.94 27.10
N LEU A 529 6.33 44.50 28.30
CA LEU A 529 6.40 43.73 29.53
C LEU A 529 5.09 43.96 30.30
N LEU A 530 4.36 42.91 30.64
CA LEU A 530 3.08 42.97 31.34
C LEU A 530 3.23 42.40 32.75
N PHE A 531 2.86 43.16 33.76
CA PHE A 531 3.00 42.79 35.15
C PHE A 531 1.66 42.61 35.87
N LYS A 532 0.61 43.30 35.40
CA LYS A 532 -0.73 43.21 35.98
C LYS A 532 -1.82 43.16 34.93
N LEU A 533 -2.92 42.51 35.29
CA LEU A 533 -4.18 42.41 34.57
C LEU A 533 -5.31 42.84 35.54
N ASP A 534 -6.02 43.90 35.26
CA ASP A 534 -7.04 44.52 36.16
C ASP A 534 -6.52 44.68 37.58
N GLY A 535 -5.31 45.18 37.76
CA GLY A 535 -4.65 45.36 39.06
C GLY A 535 -4.11 44.05 39.67
N GLN A 536 -4.50 42.88 39.20
CA GLN A 536 -4.01 41.60 39.66
C GLN A 536 -2.60 41.31 39.09
N VAL A 537 -1.65 40.96 39.96
CA VAL A 537 -0.26 40.66 39.57
C VAL A 537 -0.20 39.39 38.71
N ILE A 538 0.47 39.45 37.57
CA ILE A 538 0.83 38.31 36.75
C ILE A 538 2.03 37.60 37.40
N ALA A 539 1.76 36.60 38.24
CA ALA A 539 2.78 35.98 39.11
C ALA A 539 3.73 34.99 38.35
N ALA A 540 3.79 35.07 37.03
CA ALA A 540 4.63 34.19 36.20
C ALA A 540 6.13 34.51 36.43
N SER A 541 6.91 33.46 36.82
CA SER A 541 8.33 33.62 37.17
C SER A 541 9.18 32.39 36.80
N THR A 542 8.57 31.28 36.42
CA THR A 542 9.23 30.02 36.01
C THR A 542 8.64 29.51 34.69
N LEU A 543 9.35 28.64 34.02
CA LEU A 543 8.85 28.03 32.75
C LEU A 543 7.54 27.23 32.97
N ALA A 544 7.28 26.74 34.18
CA ALA A 544 6.02 26.10 34.53
C ALA A 544 4.82 27.06 34.49
N ASP A 545 5.05 28.41 34.62
CA ASP A 545 4.02 29.44 34.60
C ASP A 545 3.69 29.93 33.18
N GLN A 546 4.18 29.25 32.13
CA GLN A 546 4.06 29.70 30.72
C GLN A 546 2.60 29.95 30.30
N ASP A 547 1.64 29.18 30.81
CA ASP A 547 0.22 29.33 30.49
C ASP A 547 -0.56 30.21 31.46
N LEU A 548 0.08 30.71 32.53
CA LEU A 548 -0.57 31.45 33.59
C LEU A 548 -1.32 32.68 33.07
N PHE A 549 -0.65 33.52 32.29
CA PHE A 549 -1.27 34.75 31.74
C PHE A 549 -2.42 34.40 30.78
N ALA A 550 -2.24 33.40 29.93
CA ALA A 550 -3.30 32.93 29.01
C ALA A 550 -4.51 32.38 29.77
N ASN A 551 -4.29 31.70 30.91
CA ASN A 551 -5.36 31.19 31.78
C ASN A 551 -6.09 32.32 32.46
N MET A 552 -5.38 33.33 32.99
CA MET A 552 -6.01 34.55 33.56
C MET A 552 -6.95 35.22 32.57
N ILE A 553 -6.56 35.31 31.26
CA ILE A 553 -7.42 35.86 30.22
C ILE A 553 -8.64 34.95 29.95
N ARG A 554 -8.47 33.62 29.97
CA ARG A 554 -9.57 32.65 29.72
C ARG A 554 -10.65 32.65 30.79
N ASP A 555 -10.36 33.15 31.99
CA ASP A 555 -11.30 33.25 33.11
C ASP A 555 -12.29 34.40 32.95
N TYR A 556 -12.02 35.34 32.05
CA TYR A 556 -12.93 36.42 31.70
C TYR A 556 -14.03 35.95 30.73
N LYS A 557 -15.08 36.77 30.66
CA LYS A 557 -16.12 36.61 29.62
C LYS A 557 -15.62 37.17 28.27
N VAL A 558 -16.04 36.56 27.19
CA VAL A 558 -15.84 37.14 25.84
C VAL A 558 -16.47 38.55 25.81
N GLY A 559 -15.73 39.50 25.27
CA GLY A 559 -16.15 40.92 25.20
C GLY A 559 -15.86 41.75 26.46
N ALA A 560 -15.30 41.17 27.51
CA ALA A 560 -14.86 41.91 28.68
C ALA A 560 -13.75 42.93 28.34
N GLU A 561 -13.79 44.10 28.91
CA GLU A 561 -12.69 45.06 28.85
C GLU A 561 -11.77 44.86 30.06
N VAL A 562 -10.48 44.70 29.78
CA VAL A 562 -9.44 44.48 30.79
C VAL A 562 -8.36 45.54 30.69
N GLU A 563 -7.79 45.91 31.84
CA GLU A 563 -6.68 46.83 31.92
C GLU A 563 -5.35 46.09 32.07
N LEU A 564 -4.39 46.40 31.20
CA LEU A 564 -3.04 45.85 31.21
C LEU A 564 -2.04 46.89 31.68
N GLU A 565 -1.28 46.59 32.74
CA GLU A 565 -0.22 47.45 33.26
C GLU A 565 1.15 46.80 33.06
N GLY A 566 2.14 47.63 32.66
CA GLY A 566 3.46 47.10 32.35
C GLY A 566 4.50 48.15 32.04
N LEU A 567 5.46 47.77 31.17
CA LEU A 567 6.48 48.69 30.65
C LEU A 567 6.63 48.49 29.13
N ARG A 568 6.88 49.60 28.41
CA ARG A 568 7.31 49.62 27.01
C ARG A 568 8.59 50.42 26.91
N ALA A 569 9.67 49.80 26.49
CA ALA A 569 10.99 50.43 26.40
C ALA A 569 11.38 51.18 27.68
N GLY A 570 11.12 50.61 28.84
CA GLY A 570 11.43 51.18 30.17
C GLY A 570 10.41 52.21 30.68
N GLN A 571 9.43 52.64 29.87
CA GLN A 571 8.41 53.61 30.25
C GLN A 571 7.13 52.91 30.73
N PRO A 572 6.41 53.44 31.72
CA PRO A 572 5.14 52.87 32.17
C PRO A 572 4.13 52.74 31.03
N LEU A 573 3.50 51.53 30.94
CA LEU A 573 2.47 51.20 29.99
C LEU A 573 1.16 50.88 30.70
N LYS A 574 0.07 51.51 30.25
CA LYS A 574 -1.28 51.21 30.69
C LYS A 574 -2.21 51.19 29.48
N LEU A 575 -2.84 50.08 29.20
CA LEU A 575 -3.69 49.87 28.04
C LEU A 575 -4.99 49.17 28.43
N ALA A 576 -6.09 49.60 27.83
CA ALA A 576 -7.34 48.87 27.91
C ALA A 576 -7.50 47.95 26.65
N ALA A 577 -7.89 46.73 26.87
CA ALA A 577 -8.13 45.75 25.79
C ALA A 577 -9.51 45.12 25.95
N LYS A 578 -10.27 45.05 24.85
CA LYS A 578 -11.53 44.32 24.79
C LYS A 578 -11.27 42.90 24.34
N LEU A 579 -11.51 41.91 25.21
CA LEU A 579 -11.23 40.50 24.92
C LEU A 579 -12.15 39.95 23.82
N GLY A 580 -11.56 39.26 22.83
CA GLY A 580 -12.25 38.56 21.77
C GLY A 580 -12.58 37.12 22.12
N THR A 581 -13.14 36.40 21.15
CA THR A 581 -13.37 34.96 21.24
C THR A 581 -12.11 34.22 20.88
N GLN A 582 -11.70 33.24 21.69
CA GLN A 582 -10.57 32.35 21.36
C GLN A 582 -10.87 31.63 20.04
N PRO A 583 -9.95 31.67 19.08
CA PRO A 583 -10.07 30.87 17.86
C PRO A 583 -10.28 29.39 18.20
N LYS A 584 -11.12 28.71 17.42
CA LYS A 584 -11.35 27.26 17.58
C LYS A 584 -10.04 26.49 17.45
N PRO A 585 -9.77 25.49 18.31
CA PRO A 585 -8.64 24.60 18.12
C PRO A 585 -8.84 23.78 16.85
N ASN A 586 -7.75 23.27 16.27
CA ASN A 586 -7.79 22.51 15.02
C ASN A 586 -8.77 21.32 15.04
N SER A 587 -9.00 20.75 16.24
CA SER A 587 -9.96 19.65 16.44
C SER A 587 -11.43 20.05 16.27
N ASP A 588 -11.75 21.32 16.39
CA ASP A 588 -13.12 21.85 16.41
C ASP A 588 -13.44 22.68 15.16
N LEU A 589 -12.47 22.80 14.23
CA LEU A 589 -12.67 23.44 12.94
C LEU A 589 -13.56 22.57 12.04
N GLU A 590 -14.39 23.23 11.22
CA GLU A 590 -15.25 22.53 10.29
C GLU A 590 -14.41 21.67 9.33
N THR A 591 -14.86 20.45 9.10
CA THR A 591 -14.19 19.48 8.24
C THR A 591 -15.12 19.05 7.11
N TYR A 592 -14.52 18.68 5.99
CA TYR A 592 -15.18 18.07 4.85
C TYR A 592 -14.40 16.86 4.38
N LYS A 593 -15.02 15.70 4.43
CA LYS A 593 -14.49 14.45 3.86
C LYS A 593 -15.04 14.28 2.46
N ASP A 594 -14.16 14.23 1.47
CA ASP A 594 -14.49 13.86 0.11
C ASP A 594 -14.17 12.40 -0.15
N GLU A 595 -15.22 11.57 -0.32
CA GLU A 595 -15.06 10.13 -0.52
C GLU A 595 -14.62 9.75 -1.94
N ARG A 596 -14.85 10.64 -2.92
CA ARG A 596 -14.49 10.38 -4.33
C ARG A 596 -13.02 10.64 -4.59
N PHE A 597 -12.51 11.75 -4.04
CA PHE A 597 -11.09 12.10 -4.14
C PHE A 597 -10.27 11.61 -2.94
N GLU A 598 -10.94 11.06 -1.92
CA GLU A 598 -10.37 10.36 -0.76
C GLU A 598 -9.40 11.23 0.05
N PHE A 599 -9.87 12.44 0.36
CA PHE A 599 -9.18 13.37 1.27
C PHE A 599 -10.15 13.97 2.28
N THR A 600 -9.60 14.46 3.41
CA THR A 600 -10.34 15.29 4.36
C THR A 600 -9.70 16.67 4.37
N ALA A 601 -10.50 17.70 4.15
CA ALA A 601 -10.12 19.09 4.33
C ALA A 601 -10.75 19.65 5.61
N ARG A 602 -10.13 20.68 6.17
CA ARG A 602 -10.68 21.49 7.26
C ARG A 602 -10.38 22.97 7.06
N GLU A 603 -11.08 23.82 7.79
CA GLU A 603 -10.74 25.24 7.86
C GLU A 603 -9.29 25.43 8.32
N LEU A 604 -8.66 26.52 7.90
CA LEU A 604 -7.37 26.95 8.44
C LEU A 604 -7.56 27.57 9.81
N SER A 605 -6.69 27.22 10.75
CA SER A 605 -6.57 28.02 11.96
C SER A 605 -5.82 29.31 11.71
N LEU A 606 -6.03 30.33 12.57
CA LEU A 606 -5.33 31.61 12.49
C LEU A 606 -3.80 31.41 12.51
N ASN A 607 -3.30 30.55 13.39
CA ASN A 607 -1.86 30.27 13.48
C ASN A 607 -1.30 29.64 12.19
N GLU A 608 -2.06 28.77 11.54
CA GLU A 608 -1.65 28.16 10.28
C GLU A 608 -1.63 29.17 9.14
N ALA A 609 -2.64 30.05 9.06
CA ALA A 609 -2.67 31.13 8.09
C ALA A 609 -1.46 32.07 8.24
N VAL A 610 -1.17 32.48 9.46
CA VAL A 610 0.01 33.31 9.78
C VAL A 610 1.31 32.59 9.42
N SER A 611 1.46 31.32 9.79
CA SER A 611 2.65 30.50 9.47
C SER A 611 2.82 30.31 7.96
N ALA A 612 1.72 30.18 7.24
CA ALA A 612 1.70 30.07 5.78
C ALA A 612 1.85 31.41 5.04
N ARG A 613 1.94 32.52 5.79
CA ARG A 613 1.97 33.90 5.23
C ARG A 613 0.75 34.21 4.36
N LEU A 614 -0.42 33.71 4.73
CA LEU A 614 -1.70 34.07 4.16
C LEU A 614 -2.23 35.31 4.87
N LYS A 615 -3.05 36.08 4.20
CA LYS A 615 -3.65 37.31 4.77
C LYS A 615 -4.74 36.97 5.79
N SER A 616 -5.47 35.88 5.55
CA SER A 616 -6.60 35.43 6.38
C SER A 616 -6.69 33.90 6.41
N PRO A 617 -7.27 33.29 7.47
CA PRO A 617 -7.69 31.91 7.46
C PRO A 617 -8.67 31.56 6.32
N GLU A 618 -9.35 32.55 5.76
CA GLU A 618 -10.27 32.41 4.64
C GLU A 618 -9.57 32.39 3.26
N ASP A 619 -8.24 32.43 3.21
CA ASP A 619 -7.49 32.40 1.96
C ASP A 619 -7.21 30.95 1.47
N GLY A 620 -7.86 29.94 2.06
CA GLY A 620 -7.74 28.54 1.66
C GLY A 620 -8.31 27.59 2.69
N VAL A 621 -8.22 26.29 2.40
CA VAL A 621 -8.58 25.22 3.34
C VAL A 621 -7.41 24.26 3.51
N ARG A 622 -7.23 23.70 4.71
CA ARG A 622 -6.16 22.74 4.99
C ARG A 622 -6.57 21.35 4.59
N ILE A 623 -5.76 20.67 3.81
CA ILE A 623 -5.87 19.23 3.64
C ILE A 623 -5.38 18.59 4.94
N ALA A 624 -6.32 18.05 5.72
CA ALA A 624 -6.02 17.46 7.02
C ALA A 624 -5.41 16.06 6.83
N THR A 625 -6.06 15.22 6.02
CA THR A 625 -5.60 13.86 5.69
C THR A 625 -5.87 13.54 4.24
N VAL A 626 -5.07 12.65 3.68
CA VAL A 626 -5.27 12.06 2.36
C VAL A 626 -5.17 10.56 2.53
N GLN A 627 -6.15 9.82 2.00
CA GLN A 627 -6.12 8.37 2.08
C GLN A 627 -4.95 7.83 1.27
N SER A 628 -4.17 6.93 1.86
CA SER A 628 -3.05 6.30 1.17
C SER A 628 -3.54 5.60 -0.11
N ALA A 629 -2.85 5.84 -1.22
CA ALA A 629 -3.25 5.36 -2.54
C ALA A 629 -4.63 5.83 -3.04
N GLY A 630 -5.27 6.78 -2.36
CA GLY A 630 -6.47 7.47 -2.85
C GLY A 630 -6.17 8.42 -4.01
N TRP A 631 -7.21 8.90 -4.69
CA TRP A 631 -7.07 9.73 -5.89
C TRP A 631 -6.26 11.00 -5.66
N ALA A 632 -6.49 11.69 -4.53
CA ALA A 632 -5.71 12.86 -4.16
C ALA A 632 -4.23 12.51 -3.90
N ALA A 633 -3.96 11.40 -3.20
CA ALA A 633 -2.59 10.93 -2.95
C ALA A 633 -1.87 10.52 -4.24
N LEU A 634 -2.57 9.90 -5.19
CA LEU A 634 -2.02 9.51 -6.49
C LEU A 634 -1.60 10.72 -7.31
N ALA A 635 -2.38 11.81 -7.24
CA ALA A 635 -2.04 13.08 -7.87
C ALA A 635 -0.87 13.80 -7.19
N GLY A 636 -0.47 13.38 -5.97
CA GLY A 636 0.61 14.00 -5.21
C GLY A 636 0.15 14.97 -4.12
N VAL A 637 -1.15 15.11 -3.88
CA VAL A 637 -1.70 15.89 -2.76
C VAL A 637 -1.36 15.21 -1.43
N ALA A 638 -0.98 15.96 -0.44
CA ALA A 638 -0.54 15.44 0.85
C ALA A 638 -1.26 16.11 2.03
N GLY A 639 -1.34 15.40 3.16
CA GLY A 639 -1.76 16.00 4.40
C GLY A 639 -0.84 17.15 4.79
N GLY A 640 -1.44 18.28 5.16
CA GLY A 640 -0.66 19.49 5.43
C GLY A 640 -0.68 20.53 4.32
N ASP A 641 -1.07 20.19 3.12
CA ASP A 641 -1.26 21.14 2.01
C ASP A 641 -2.39 22.13 2.30
N ILE A 642 -2.30 23.32 1.71
CA ILE A 642 -3.37 24.30 1.75
C ILE A 642 -3.95 24.42 0.33
N LEU A 643 -5.19 24.01 0.16
CA LEU A 643 -5.92 24.11 -1.09
C LEU A 643 -6.43 25.53 -1.27
N LEU A 644 -5.96 26.20 -2.32
CA LEU A 644 -6.27 27.59 -2.65
C LEU A 644 -7.37 27.71 -3.72
N ALA A 645 -7.40 26.78 -4.69
CA ALA A 645 -8.39 26.76 -5.75
C ALA A 645 -8.60 25.36 -6.32
N VAL A 646 -9.79 25.11 -6.90
CA VAL A 646 -10.14 23.92 -7.67
C VAL A 646 -10.60 24.37 -9.04
N ASP A 647 -9.97 23.87 -10.12
CA ASP A 647 -10.22 24.28 -11.52
C ASP A 647 -10.27 25.81 -11.70
N GLY A 648 -9.31 26.50 -11.05
CA GLY A 648 -9.21 27.98 -11.09
C GLY A 648 -10.23 28.72 -10.23
N LYS A 649 -11.20 28.05 -9.61
CA LYS A 649 -12.17 28.64 -8.68
C LYS A 649 -11.56 28.71 -7.26
N PRO A 650 -11.39 29.91 -6.66
CA PRO A 650 -10.84 30.02 -5.31
C PRO A 650 -11.67 29.24 -4.29
N VAL A 651 -10.99 28.61 -3.31
CA VAL A 651 -11.62 27.92 -2.19
C VAL A 651 -11.28 28.68 -0.93
N LYS A 652 -12.28 29.33 -0.32
CA LYS A 652 -12.09 30.18 0.87
C LYS A 652 -12.68 29.61 2.15
N SER A 653 -13.49 28.55 2.05
CA SER A 653 -14.12 27.92 3.19
C SER A 653 -14.47 26.47 2.89
N ILE A 654 -14.74 25.68 3.90
CA ILE A 654 -15.23 24.30 3.79
C ILE A 654 -16.59 24.27 3.05
N ALA A 655 -17.49 25.21 3.33
CA ALA A 655 -18.78 25.30 2.62
C ALA A 655 -18.60 25.51 1.10
N GLN A 656 -17.67 26.41 0.73
CA GLN A 656 -17.36 26.64 -0.69
C GLN A 656 -16.69 25.44 -1.34
N LEU A 657 -15.74 24.77 -0.65
CA LEU A 657 -15.13 23.52 -1.12
C LEU A 657 -16.20 22.46 -1.38
N LYS A 658 -17.08 22.23 -0.42
CA LYS A 658 -18.17 21.25 -0.53
C LYS A 658 -19.06 21.51 -1.75
N GLN A 659 -19.41 22.77 -2.01
CA GLN A 659 -20.20 23.13 -3.19
C GLN A 659 -19.41 22.90 -4.47
N THR A 660 -18.14 23.33 -4.52
CA THR A 660 -17.29 23.13 -5.69
C THR A 660 -17.11 21.64 -6.02
N MET A 661 -16.85 20.80 -5.01
CA MET A 661 -16.70 19.36 -5.21
C MET A 661 -18.01 18.69 -5.64
N LYS A 662 -19.16 19.19 -5.18
CA LYS A 662 -20.48 18.75 -5.66
C LYS A 662 -20.67 19.09 -7.14
N ASP A 663 -20.33 20.33 -7.54
CA ASP A 663 -20.41 20.75 -8.95
C ASP A 663 -19.51 19.88 -9.85
N MET A 664 -18.29 19.53 -9.38
CA MET A 664 -17.41 18.61 -10.09
C MET A 664 -18.02 17.20 -10.23
N ALA A 665 -18.67 16.72 -9.18
CA ALA A 665 -19.35 15.42 -9.20
C ALA A 665 -20.52 15.37 -10.20
N GLU A 666 -21.21 16.48 -10.40
CA GLU A 666 -22.31 16.60 -11.38
C GLU A 666 -21.77 16.68 -12.82
N GLN A 667 -20.67 17.45 -13.03
CA GLN A 667 -20.06 17.65 -14.35
C GLN A 667 -19.20 16.46 -14.80
N LYS A 668 -18.70 15.67 -13.87
CA LYS A 668 -17.84 14.48 -14.10
C LYS A 668 -16.67 14.76 -15.07
N PRO A 669 -15.87 15.80 -14.84
CA PRO A 669 -14.74 16.09 -15.72
C PRO A 669 -13.72 14.95 -15.62
N ARG A 670 -13.03 14.65 -16.73
CA ARG A 670 -11.97 13.63 -16.74
C ARG A 670 -10.84 13.94 -15.74
N ARG A 671 -10.56 15.24 -15.53
CA ARG A 671 -9.49 15.75 -14.66
C ARG A 671 -9.99 16.93 -13.87
N VAL A 672 -9.52 17.05 -12.63
CA VAL A 672 -9.75 18.19 -11.75
C VAL A 672 -8.41 18.73 -11.28
N VAL A 673 -8.20 20.04 -11.41
CA VAL A 673 -6.93 20.67 -11.06
C VAL A 673 -7.02 21.32 -9.68
N PHE A 674 -6.17 20.90 -8.75
CA PHE A 674 -6.01 21.55 -7.45
C PHE A 674 -4.82 22.49 -7.49
N PHE A 675 -5.03 23.76 -7.12
CA PHE A 675 -3.97 24.72 -6.86
C PHE A 675 -3.70 24.78 -5.37
N ILE A 676 -2.51 24.40 -4.98
CA ILE A 676 -2.14 24.09 -3.59
C ILE A 676 -0.91 24.89 -3.18
N LYS A 677 -0.88 25.32 -1.91
CA LYS A 677 0.32 25.86 -1.25
C LYS A 677 0.93 24.79 -0.35
N ARG A 678 2.20 24.49 -0.58
CA ARG A 678 3.01 23.55 0.19
C ARG A 678 4.27 24.25 0.69
N GLY A 679 4.32 24.56 1.97
CA GLY A 679 5.39 25.37 2.55
C GLY A 679 5.42 26.76 1.94
N ILE A 680 6.52 27.14 1.29
CA ILE A 680 6.69 28.45 0.64
C ILE A 680 6.29 28.45 -0.84
N TYR A 681 6.03 27.26 -1.45
CA TYR A 681 5.75 27.09 -2.86
C TYR A 681 4.25 26.90 -3.13
N THR A 682 3.85 27.18 -4.36
CA THR A 682 2.54 26.81 -4.89
C THR A 682 2.71 25.87 -6.06
N GLU A 683 1.85 24.86 -6.16
CA GLU A 683 1.92 23.79 -7.14
C GLU A 683 0.52 23.47 -7.67
N TYR A 684 0.46 22.91 -8.88
CA TYR A 684 -0.77 22.42 -9.49
C TYR A 684 -0.74 20.89 -9.53
N PHE A 685 -1.84 20.26 -9.08
CA PHE A 685 -2.01 18.82 -9.10
C PHE A 685 -3.23 18.46 -9.92
N GLU A 686 -3.06 17.56 -10.89
CA GLU A 686 -4.17 16.99 -11.66
C GLU A 686 -4.66 15.71 -10.99
N LEU A 687 -5.94 15.68 -10.64
CA LEU A 687 -6.63 14.52 -10.10
C LEU A 687 -7.49 13.89 -11.19
N GLU A 688 -7.42 12.57 -11.34
CA GLU A 688 -8.20 11.81 -12.33
C GLU A 688 -9.21 10.91 -11.58
N PRO A 689 -10.35 11.44 -11.12
CA PRO A 689 -11.31 10.68 -10.35
C PRO A 689 -12.02 9.62 -11.21
N LYS A 690 -12.46 8.56 -10.57
CA LYS A 690 -13.40 7.61 -11.16
C LYS A 690 -14.81 8.02 -10.69
N TRP A 691 -15.62 8.53 -11.59
CA TRP A 691 -16.97 9.00 -11.29
C TRP A 691 -18.00 7.89 -11.18
#